data_fc6bca948dc13544580102c644730770
#
_entry.id   fc6bca948dc13544580102c644730770
#
_cell.length_a   1.000
_cell.length_b   1.000
_cell.length_c   1.000
_cell.angle_alpha   90.00
_cell.angle_beta   90.00
_cell.angle_gamma   90.00
#
_symmetry.space_group_name_H-M   'P 1'
#
loop_
_entity.id
_entity.type
_entity.pdbx_description
1 polymer ?
#
loop_
_entity_poly.entity_id
_entity_poly.type
_entity_poly.pdbx_seq_one_letter_code
_entity_poly.pdbx_strand_id
1 'polypeptide(L)'
;MLIERLVVGVGCLILMSALAGLRGEAEAAPAPITLEAEAAQINADRAELVEQDTFASKQGVSLRAGVASTVGEPESPPDLVFTAQTAEPGRYWIRTHAATDAIGTEAMRVAAGKNDSLRLMLSIDGSRPTRRIVFVPWSQPGSCVQSTGKFDFTGEEQEIRIWLPEGVRLDYLQITPYVPPAVPEAVATYEPTVVPPASRPRLWVNEATLPQVRANLELGENAPVWARVQAQAEKPFEFSVPPNTEISYNGGLEQAAANKAFVYLMTDDRERGREAVDLVRTYLAAVQFDNLLDITREIGRAIYSASLVYDWCYDLMSPEERESIRADLMRLADDMEIGWPPFRQTIINGHGNEAQVNRDLLAMSIAIYDEDPEPYRYCSYRILEELVPMRAFEYQSPRHNQGISYGPYRFSWDMHAATIFQRMTGEPVFDENIGDVYKFWLYMRLPIGQMLRDGDGFSDGQQVNLGLTPLLAYAYTGDPIIKGDFQRQGGTASDSLMFLLLNDPNLIAQESLDALPQTIDFGPILGSMVARTGWNMGANTSDVVVEMKGGGYHFGNHQHSDAGSFQIFYRGLQAADLGQYHFYGTPYDSNFCKRSVSHSMMLVVDPNEKFPGTTSNDGGTRYNRGCPITPEQALETPAFAHGAKVSASFGPNEQRPFFSYFSVDL
;
A
#
# COMPACT_ATOMS: atom_id res chain seq x y z
N MET A 1 -38.12 -16.40 32.67
CA MET A 1 -37.11 -15.44 33.06
C MET A 1 -36.29 -15.17 31.79
N LEU A 2 -36.55 -14.02 31.24
CA LEU A 2 -35.97 -13.54 29.97
C LEU A 2 -34.45 -13.31 30.13
N ILE A 3 -33.66 -13.78 29.14
CA ILE A 3 -32.32 -13.31 28.90
C ILE A 3 -32.33 -12.68 27.50
N GLU A 4 -32.27 -11.39 27.48
CA GLU A 4 -32.11 -10.57 26.26
C GLU A 4 -30.76 -10.88 25.59
N ARG A 5 -30.85 -11.28 24.33
CA ARG A 5 -29.68 -11.36 23.47
C ARG A 5 -29.41 -9.96 22.88
N LEU A 6 -28.38 -9.31 23.37
CA LEU A 6 -27.82 -8.13 22.74
C LEU A 6 -26.98 -8.60 21.55
N VAL A 7 -27.49 -8.42 20.34
CA VAL A 7 -26.73 -8.59 19.10
C VAL A 7 -25.93 -7.33 18.91
N VAL A 8 -24.62 -7.38 19.18
CA VAL A 8 -23.70 -6.31 18.83
C VAL A 8 -23.29 -6.51 17.38
N GLY A 9 -23.91 -5.77 16.49
CA GLY A 9 -23.47 -5.63 15.12
C GLY A 9 -22.13 -4.86 15.09
N VAL A 10 -21.03 -5.54 14.77
CA VAL A 10 -19.75 -4.89 14.50
C VAL A 10 -19.80 -4.39 13.05
N GLY A 11 -20.38 -3.22 12.86
CA GLY A 11 -20.19 -2.43 11.65
C GLY A 11 -18.75 -1.94 11.61
N CYS A 12 -18.12 -2.03 10.46
CA CYS A 12 -16.83 -1.43 10.18
C CYS A 12 -16.98 0.10 10.27
N LEU A 13 -16.90 0.65 11.49
CA LEU A 13 -16.80 2.09 11.71
C LEU A 13 -15.34 2.47 11.52
N ILE A 14 -15.08 3.18 10.42
CA ILE A 14 -13.92 4.05 10.31
C ILE A 14 -13.98 4.99 11.51
N LEU A 15 -13.00 4.87 12.42
CA LEU A 15 -12.85 5.79 13.54
C LEU A 15 -12.58 7.19 12.99
N MET A 16 -13.61 8.03 12.94
CA MET A 16 -13.44 9.47 13.06
C MET A 16 -13.15 9.77 14.52
N SER A 17 -11.88 9.87 14.89
CA SER A 17 -11.48 10.40 16.18
C SER A 17 -11.66 11.91 16.19
N ALA A 18 -12.40 12.35 17.17
CA ALA A 18 -12.80 13.69 17.46
C ALA A 18 -11.64 14.69 17.55
N LEU A 19 -11.66 15.71 16.70
CA LEU A 19 -11.19 17.05 17.04
C LEU A 19 -12.45 17.89 17.27
N ALA A 20 -12.84 18.03 18.52
CA ALA A 20 -13.86 18.99 18.94
C ALA A 20 -13.18 20.32 19.20
N GLY A 21 -13.43 21.27 18.32
CA GLY A 21 -13.08 22.67 18.60
C GLY A 21 -13.10 23.53 17.35
N LEU A 22 -14.24 24.11 17.11
CA LEU A 22 -14.62 25.33 16.39
C LEU A 22 -15.72 25.05 15.35
N ARG A 23 -16.96 25.13 15.82
CA ARG A 23 -18.14 25.15 14.95
C ARG A 23 -18.27 26.53 14.31
N GLY A 24 -17.85 26.67 13.04
CA GLY A 24 -18.59 27.43 12.08
C GLY A 24 -19.85 26.63 11.74
N GLU A 25 -20.98 27.26 11.52
CA GLU A 25 -22.21 26.60 11.04
C GLU A 25 -21.92 25.94 9.70
N ALA A 26 -21.57 24.62 9.74
CA ALA A 26 -21.52 23.79 8.54
C ALA A 26 -22.99 23.63 8.11
N GLU A 27 -23.33 24.05 6.91
CA GLU A 27 -24.57 23.65 6.23
C GLU A 27 -24.73 22.13 6.37
N ALA A 28 -25.88 21.69 6.84
CA ALA A 28 -26.13 20.27 7.04
C ALA A 28 -25.97 19.55 5.69
N ALA A 29 -25.06 18.59 5.63
CA ALA A 29 -24.88 17.79 4.43
C ALA A 29 -26.25 17.26 3.96
N PRO A 30 -26.55 17.29 2.63
CA PRO A 30 -27.82 16.82 2.12
C PRO A 30 -28.07 15.37 2.54
N ALA A 31 -29.33 15.06 2.87
CA ALA A 31 -29.70 13.72 3.30
C ALA A 31 -29.38 12.68 2.22
N PRO A 32 -28.92 11.49 2.60
CA PRO A 32 -28.70 10.40 1.65
C PRO A 32 -29.98 10.07 0.86
N ILE A 33 -29.87 9.84 -0.43
CA ILE A 33 -30.96 9.31 -1.26
C ILE A 33 -30.86 7.78 -1.17
N THR A 34 -31.93 7.13 -0.71
CA THR A 34 -32.02 5.66 -0.67
C THR A 34 -33.02 5.20 -1.71
N LEU A 35 -32.62 4.27 -2.57
CA LEU A 35 -33.41 3.67 -3.62
C LEU A 35 -33.57 2.19 -3.32
N GLU A 36 -34.77 1.82 -2.85
CA GLU A 36 -35.08 0.43 -2.49
C GLU A 36 -35.19 -0.43 -3.76
N ALA A 37 -34.61 -1.63 -3.73
CA ALA A 37 -34.53 -2.50 -4.90
C ALA A 37 -35.92 -2.97 -5.38
N GLU A 38 -36.82 -3.21 -4.43
CA GLU A 38 -38.21 -3.57 -4.75
C GLU A 38 -39.02 -2.47 -5.41
N ALA A 39 -38.58 -1.21 -5.31
CA ALA A 39 -39.19 -0.07 -5.98
C ALA A 39 -38.61 0.20 -7.37
N ALA A 40 -37.55 -0.48 -7.76
CA ALA A 40 -36.93 -0.35 -9.06
C ALA A 40 -37.82 -0.95 -10.17
N GLN A 41 -37.57 -0.56 -11.44
CA GLN A 41 -38.07 -1.29 -12.58
C GLN A 41 -37.30 -2.61 -12.72
N ILE A 42 -37.97 -3.73 -12.37
CA ILE A 42 -37.39 -5.06 -12.40
C ILE A 42 -37.62 -5.69 -13.78
N ASN A 43 -36.57 -6.22 -14.39
CA ASN A 43 -36.67 -7.05 -15.58
C ASN A 43 -37.23 -8.43 -15.19
N ALA A 44 -38.52 -8.62 -15.36
CA ALA A 44 -39.25 -9.81 -14.92
C ALA A 44 -38.80 -11.13 -15.59
N ASP A 45 -38.13 -11.06 -16.75
CA ASP A 45 -37.54 -12.24 -17.38
C ASP A 45 -36.25 -12.69 -16.72
N ARG A 46 -35.59 -11.80 -15.99
CA ARG A 46 -34.26 -12.03 -15.41
C ARG A 46 -34.23 -12.02 -13.88
N ALA A 47 -34.97 -11.12 -13.24
CA ALA A 47 -34.91 -10.88 -11.81
C ALA A 47 -36.30 -10.96 -11.17
N GLU A 48 -36.35 -11.19 -9.86
CA GLU A 48 -37.58 -11.31 -9.08
C GLU A 48 -37.41 -10.81 -7.64
N LEU A 49 -38.55 -10.43 -7.04
CA LEU A 49 -38.60 -10.12 -5.62
C LEU A 49 -38.37 -11.39 -4.79
N VAL A 50 -37.56 -11.26 -3.74
CA VAL A 50 -37.24 -12.35 -2.81
C VAL A 50 -37.37 -11.88 -1.37
N GLU A 51 -37.74 -12.79 -0.46
CA GLU A 51 -37.75 -12.52 0.98
C GLU A 51 -36.33 -12.60 1.54
N GLN A 52 -36.00 -11.64 2.42
CA GLN A 52 -34.72 -11.60 3.11
C GLN A 52 -34.92 -11.00 4.53
N ASP A 53 -34.87 -11.83 5.55
CA ASP A 53 -35.12 -11.42 6.92
C ASP A 53 -34.19 -10.35 7.50
N THR A 54 -33.00 -10.25 6.96
CA THR A 54 -31.99 -9.27 7.40
C THR A 54 -32.22 -7.86 6.83
N PHE A 55 -33.09 -7.70 5.84
CA PHE A 55 -33.43 -6.40 5.24
C PHE A 55 -34.56 -5.72 6.02
N ALA A 56 -34.55 -4.39 6.03
CA ALA A 56 -35.53 -3.59 6.78
C ALA A 56 -36.96 -3.81 6.23
N SER A 57 -37.12 -3.84 4.91
CA SER A 57 -38.38 -4.14 4.20
C SER A 57 -38.72 -5.62 4.21
N LYS A 58 -37.77 -6.50 4.60
CA LYS A 58 -37.80 -7.97 4.43
C LYS A 58 -37.93 -8.44 3.00
N GLN A 59 -37.70 -7.56 2.05
CA GLN A 59 -37.72 -7.83 0.61
C GLN A 59 -36.42 -7.36 -0.04
N GLY A 60 -36.04 -8.00 -1.11
CA GLY A 60 -34.93 -7.60 -1.99
C GLY A 60 -35.14 -8.15 -3.38
N VAL A 61 -34.18 -7.89 -4.26
CA VAL A 61 -34.22 -8.38 -5.64
C VAL A 61 -33.01 -9.26 -5.91
N SER A 62 -33.25 -10.41 -6.55
CA SER A 62 -32.19 -11.30 -7.05
C SER A 62 -32.48 -11.78 -8.46
N LEU A 63 -31.48 -12.38 -9.10
CA LEU A 63 -31.71 -13.12 -10.34
C LEU A 63 -32.68 -14.29 -10.08
N ARG A 64 -33.53 -14.57 -11.06
CA ARG A 64 -34.42 -15.74 -11.04
C ARG A 64 -33.62 -17.03 -11.05
N ALA A 65 -34.16 -18.06 -10.42
CA ALA A 65 -33.52 -19.37 -10.41
C ALA A 65 -33.24 -19.89 -11.84
N GLY A 66 -32.00 -20.25 -12.11
CA GLY A 66 -31.54 -20.74 -13.40
C GLY A 66 -31.23 -19.66 -14.44
N VAL A 67 -31.34 -18.38 -14.11
CA VAL A 67 -30.90 -17.27 -14.97
C VAL A 67 -29.43 -16.99 -14.67
N ALA A 68 -28.58 -17.07 -15.70
CA ALA A 68 -27.15 -16.76 -15.57
C ALA A 68 -26.92 -15.25 -15.42
N SER A 69 -25.95 -14.88 -14.60
CA SER A 69 -25.48 -13.51 -14.47
C SER A 69 -24.84 -13.03 -15.80
N THR A 70 -25.11 -11.79 -16.15
CA THR A 70 -24.50 -11.08 -17.30
C THR A 70 -23.54 -9.98 -16.85
N VAL A 71 -23.06 -10.04 -15.62
CA VAL A 71 -21.98 -9.17 -15.13
C VAL A 71 -20.73 -9.38 -15.98
N GLY A 72 -20.27 -8.31 -16.64
CA GLY A 72 -19.18 -8.35 -17.63
C GLY A 72 -19.65 -8.41 -19.09
N GLU A 73 -20.97 -8.46 -19.34
CA GLU A 73 -21.59 -8.40 -20.67
C GLU A 73 -22.36 -7.06 -20.81
N PRO A 74 -21.70 -5.95 -21.14
CA PRO A 74 -22.29 -4.61 -21.09
C PRO A 74 -23.47 -4.40 -22.06
N GLU A 75 -23.57 -5.20 -23.11
CA GLU A 75 -24.65 -5.14 -24.09
C GLU A 75 -25.91 -5.92 -23.64
N SER A 76 -25.84 -6.69 -22.58
CA SER A 76 -26.97 -7.42 -22.03
C SER A 76 -27.95 -6.47 -21.36
N PRO A 77 -29.30 -6.78 -21.41
CA PRO A 77 -30.26 -5.94 -20.69
C PRO A 77 -30.02 -5.95 -19.20
N PRO A 78 -30.20 -4.80 -18.48
CA PRO A 78 -30.06 -4.72 -17.05
C PRO A 78 -31.10 -5.57 -16.32
N ASP A 79 -30.79 -5.99 -15.10
CA ASP A 79 -31.72 -6.72 -14.23
C ASP A 79 -32.65 -5.76 -13.47
N LEU A 80 -32.12 -4.56 -13.13
CA LEU A 80 -32.88 -3.47 -12.47
C LEU A 80 -32.54 -2.12 -13.10
N VAL A 81 -33.52 -1.23 -13.11
CA VAL A 81 -33.34 0.18 -13.46
C VAL A 81 -33.96 1.03 -12.34
N PHE A 82 -33.14 1.87 -11.74
CA PHE A 82 -33.57 2.89 -10.80
C PHE A 82 -33.63 4.24 -11.49
N THR A 83 -34.44 5.14 -10.95
CA THR A 83 -34.42 6.55 -11.30
C THR A 83 -33.97 7.36 -10.08
N ALA A 84 -33.02 8.24 -10.28
CA ALA A 84 -32.49 9.10 -9.23
C ALA A 84 -32.35 10.54 -9.72
N GLN A 85 -32.64 11.49 -8.83
CA GLN A 85 -32.34 12.90 -9.00
C GLN A 85 -31.57 13.40 -7.80
N THR A 86 -30.36 13.92 -8.00
CA THR A 86 -29.58 14.57 -6.95
C THR A 86 -29.95 16.03 -6.81
N ALA A 87 -29.73 16.62 -5.61
CA ALA A 87 -30.06 18.01 -5.35
C ALA A 87 -29.26 18.99 -6.24
N GLU A 88 -28.02 18.62 -6.54
CA GLU A 88 -27.09 19.42 -7.35
C GLU A 88 -26.26 18.51 -8.25
N PRO A 89 -25.72 19.01 -9.38
CA PRO A 89 -24.74 18.29 -10.17
C PRO A 89 -23.44 18.12 -9.37
N GLY A 90 -22.75 16.98 -9.56
CA GLY A 90 -21.49 16.73 -8.88
C GLY A 90 -21.20 15.23 -8.73
N ARG A 91 -20.12 14.94 -7.99
CA ARG A 91 -19.73 13.58 -7.66
C ARG A 91 -20.45 13.06 -6.43
N TYR A 92 -20.89 11.81 -6.48
CA TYR A 92 -21.57 11.12 -5.40
C TYR A 92 -21.03 9.73 -5.20
N TRP A 93 -21.00 9.27 -3.94
CA TRP A 93 -20.81 7.87 -3.61
C TRP A 93 -22.10 7.10 -3.87
N ILE A 94 -21.97 5.93 -4.48
CA ILE A 94 -23.01 4.90 -4.46
C ILE A 94 -22.55 3.79 -3.51
N ARG A 95 -23.42 3.41 -2.57
CA ARG A 95 -23.26 2.25 -1.70
C ARG A 95 -24.39 1.28 -1.96
N THR A 96 -24.09 -0.02 -1.90
CA THR A 96 -25.08 -1.07 -1.98
C THR A 96 -25.26 -1.71 -0.61
N HIS A 97 -26.50 -2.05 -0.25
CA HIS A 97 -26.78 -3.01 0.81
C HIS A 97 -27.27 -4.30 0.17
N ALA A 98 -26.65 -5.41 0.52
CA ALA A 98 -26.94 -6.70 -0.09
C ALA A 98 -26.71 -7.87 0.87
N ALA A 99 -27.33 -9.00 0.56
CA ALA A 99 -27.11 -10.30 1.20
C ALA A 99 -26.86 -11.36 0.12
N THR A 100 -26.42 -12.56 0.51
CA THR A 100 -26.27 -13.69 -0.39
C THR A 100 -27.19 -14.82 0.01
N ASP A 101 -27.63 -15.63 -0.94
CA ASP A 101 -28.17 -16.96 -0.70
C ASP A 101 -27.05 -18.02 -0.62
N ALA A 102 -27.38 -19.29 -0.68
CA ALA A 102 -26.39 -20.37 -0.62
C ALA A 102 -25.41 -20.36 -1.81
N ILE A 103 -25.89 -19.98 -3.01
CA ILE A 103 -25.06 -19.90 -4.23
C ILE A 103 -24.07 -18.75 -4.10
N GLY A 104 -24.55 -17.56 -3.74
CA GLY A 104 -23.73 -16.38 -3.56
C GLY A 104 -22.73 -16.55 -2.39
N THR A 105 -23.11 -17.22 -1.31
CA THR A 105 -22.20 -17.53 -0.19
C THR A 105 -21.05 -18.44 -0.65
N GLU A 106 -21.34 -19.46 -1.45
CA GLU A 106 -20.29 -20.32 -2.02
C GLU A 106 -19.41 -19.56 -3.02
N ALA A 107 -20.02 -18.71 -3.86
CA ALA A 107 -19.27 -17.84 -4.76
C ALA A 107 -18.32 -16.90 -4.01
N MET A 108 -18.77 -16.30 -2.88
CA MET A 108 -17.90 -15.50 -2.00
C MET A 108 -16.74 -16.34 -1.45
N ARG A 109 -17.00 -17.58 -0.99
CA ARG A 109 -15.95 -18.47 -0.47
C ARG A 109 -14.89 -18.80 -1.53
N VAL A 110 -15.33 -19.05 -2.77
CA VAL A 110 -14.45 -19.33 -3.91
C VAL A 110 -13.62 -18.08 -4.27
N ALA A 111 -14.26 -16.92 -4.32
CA ALA A 111 -13.59 -15.65 -4.59
C ALA A 111 -12.55 -15.34 -3.49
N ALA A 112 -12.92 -15.48 -2.21
CA ALA A 112 -12.00 -15.29 -1.09
C ALA A 112 -10.77 -16.19 -1.16
N GLY A 113 -10.92 -17.45 -1.61
CA GLY A 113 -9.82 -18.37 -1.83
C GLY A 113 -8.83 -17.92 -2.93
N LYS A 114 -9.24 -16.97 -3.76
CA LYS A 114 -8.43 -16.34 -4.81
C LYS A 114 -8.07 -14.88 -4.50
N ASN A 115 -8.36 -14.42 -3.30
CA ASN A 115 -8.26 -13.02 -2.89
C ASN A 115 -9.04 -12.08 -3.82
N ASP A 116 -10.22 -12.50 -4.24
CA ASP A 116 -11.11 -11.76 -5.14
C ASP A 116 -12.45 -11.44 -4.48
N SER A 117 -13.29 -10.64 -5.14
CA SER A 117 -14.54 -10.08 -4.63
C SER A 117 -15.72 -10.45 -5.53
N LEU A 118 -16.94 -10.48 -5.00
CA LEU A 118 -18.13 -10.51 -5.84
C LEU A 118 -18.44 -9.09 -6.34
N ARG A 119 -18.80 -9.00 -7.63
CA ARG A 119 -19.09 -7.74 -8.29
C ARG A 119 -20.47 -7.76 -8.94
N LEU A 120 -21.16 -6.64 -8.86
CA LEU A 120 -22.24 -6.28 -9.78
C LEU A 120 -21.69 -5.43 -10.92
N MET A 121 -22.50 -5.14 -11.92
CA MET A 121 -22.18 -4.14 -12.94
C MET A 121 -23.19 -2.99 -12.84
N LEU A 122 -22.73 -1.76 -13.05
CA LEU A 122 -23.51 -0.54 -12.90
C LEU A 122 -23.21 0.45 -14.02
N SER A 123 -24.24 1.16 -14.48
CA SER A 123 -24.12 2.29 -15.40
C SER A 123 -25.11 3.39 -15.03
N ILE A 124 -24.77 4.65 -15.37
CA ILE A 124 -25.65 5.81 -15.18
C ILE A 124 -25.89 6.45 -16.53
N ASP A 125 -27.16 6.70 -16.89
CA ASP A 125 -27.60 7.32 -18.16
C ASP A 125 -26.94 6.75 -19.41
N GLY A 126 -26.84 5.42 -19.48
CA GLY A 126 -26.19 4.77 -20.60
C GLY A 126 -24.68 5.02 -20.70
N SER A 127 -24.05 5.58 -19.65
CA SER A 127 -22.60 5.57 -19.52
C SER A 127 -22.10 4.13 -19.62
N ARG A 128 -20.83 3.97 -19.94
CA ARG A 128 -20.21 2.66 -20.01
C ARG A 128 -20.43 1.87 -18.72
N PRO A 129 -21.03 0.66 -18.78
CA PRO A 129 -21.19 -0.17 -17.60
C PRO A 129 -19.85 -0.58 -17.00
N THR A 130 -19.70 -0.47 -15.67
CA THR A 130 -18.50 -0.82 -14.93
C THR A 130 -18.77 -1.84 -13.85
N ARG A 131 -17.85 -2.78 -13.66
CA ARG A 131 -17.93 -3.79 -12.60
C ARG A 131 -17.55 -3.18 -11.25
N ARG A 132 -18.40 -3.40 -10.24
CA ARG A 132 -18.24 -2.81 -8.90
C ARG A 132 -18.37 -3.86 -7.82
N ILE A 133 -17.51 -3.79 -6.81
CA ILE A 133 -17.52 -4.71 -5.66
C ILE A 133 -18.82 -4.55 -4.89
N VAL A 134 -19.48 -5.67 -4.62
CA VAL A 134 -20.64 -5.77 -3.72
C VAL A 134 -20.33 -6.58 -2.46
N PHE A 135 -19.39 -7.52 -2.51
CA PHE A 135 -18.83 -8.23 -1.36
C PHE A 135 -17.32 -8.36 -1.51
N VAL A 136 -16.59 -7.97 -0.48
CA VAL A 136 -15.16 -8.26 -0.33
C VAL A 136 -14.95 -9.63 0.31
N PRO A 137 -13.75 -10.25 0.24
CA PRO A 137 -13.49 -11.60 0.75
C PRO A 137 -13.90 -11.86 2.20
N TRP A 138 -13.92 -10.84 3.04
CA TRP A 138 -14.27 -10.94 4.47
C TRP A 138 -15.67 -10.40 4.81
N SER A 139 -16.48 -10.07 3.81
CA SER A 139 -17.85 -9.61 4.02
C SER A 139 -18.72 -10.67 4.68
N GLN A 140 -19.74 -10.22 5.41
CA GLN A 140 -20.73 -11.13 6.00
C GLN A 140 -21.82 -11.47 4.97
N PRO A 141 -22.11 -12.75 4.72
CA PRO A 141 -23.08 -13.16 3.71
C PRO A 141 -24.50 -12.65 3.98
N GLY A 142 -24.90 -12.56 5.26
CA GLY A 142 -26.27 -12.24 5.65
C GLY A 142 -26.66 -10.76 5.48
N SER A 143 -25.71 -9.85 5.48
CA SER A 143 -25.93 -8.40 5.32
C SER A 143 -24.59 -7.69 5.15
N CYS A 144 -24.43 -6.95 4.06
CA CYS A 144 -23.22 -6.19 3.77
C CYS A 144 -23.56 -4.84 3.13
N VAL A 145 -23.03 -3.77 3.69
CA VAL A 145 -23.01 -2.44 3.04
C VAL A 145 -21.65 -2.22 2.44
N GLN A 146 -21.60 -2.04 1.11
CA GLN A 146 -20.36 -1.88 0.38
C GLN A 146 -20.39 -0.60 -0.48
N SER A 147 -19.29 0.18 -0.47
CA SER A 147 -19.12 1.27 -1.43
C SER A 147 -18.80 0.69 -2.80
N THR A 148 -19.59 1.08 -3.80
CA THR A 148 -19.39 0.67 -5.20
C THR A 148 -18.59 1.68 -6.02
N GLY A 149 -18.30 2.85 -5.46
CA GLY A 149 -17.48 3.87 -6.11
C GLY A 149 -18.13 5.24 -6.17
N LYS A 150 -17.43 6.16 -6.83
CA LYS A 150 -17.86 7.54 -7.09
C LYS A 150 -18.39 7.63 -8.52
N PHE A 151 -19.47 8.40 -8.69
CA PHE A 151 -20.13 8.61 -9.98
C PHE A 151 -20.56 10.06 -10.11
N ASP A 152 -20.57 10.56 -11.36
CA ASP A 152 -20.99 11.91 -11.67
C ASP A 152 -22.50 11.93 -11.91
N PHE A 153 -23.19 12.88 -11.26
CA PHE A 153 -24.62 13.16 -11.42
C PHE A 153 -24.80 14.57 -11.93
N THR A 154 -25.84 14.75 -12.76
CA THR A 154 -26.13 16.03 -13.44
C THR A 154 -27.06 16.94 -12.64
N GLY A 155 -27.69 16.45 -11.55
CA GLY A 155 -28.77 17.14 -10.84
C GLY A 155 -30.15 16.95 -11.47
N GLU A 156 -30.21 16.45 -12.69
CA GLU A 156 -31.45 16.06 -13.35
C GLU A 156 -31.79 14.60 -13.04
N GLU A 157 -32.97 14.15 -13.47
CA GLU A 157 -33.38 12.77 -13.33
C GLU A 157 -32.52 11.87 -14.23
N GLN A 158 -31.89 10.83 -13.64
CA GLN A 158 -30.96 9.92 -14.31
C GLN A 158 -31.30 8.48 -14.01
N GLU A 159 -31.11 7.60 -15.00
CA GLU A 159 -31.27 6.15 -14.84
C GLU A 159 -29.98 5.50 -14.31
N ILE A 160 -30.14 4.64 -13.29
CA ILE A 160 -29.07 3.78 -12.77
C ILE A 160 -29.43 2.35 -13.13
N ARG A 161 -28.65 1.72 -14.01
CA ARG A 161 -28.83 0.36 -14.48
C ARG A 161 -27.92 -0.59 -13.72
N ILE A 162 -28.48 -1.71 -13.26
CA ILE A 162 -27.76 -2.71 -12.45
C ILE A 162 -27.89 -4.09 -13.10
N TRP A 163 -26.77 -4.82 -13.12
CA TRP A 163 -26.66 -6.23 -13.45
C TRP A 163 -26.17 -6.98 -12.22
N LEU A 164 -26.92 -7.98 -11.76
CA LEU A 164 -26.65 -8.70 -10.54
C LEU A 164 -25.77 -9.92 -10.76
N PRO A 165 -24.84 -10.21 -9.84
CA PRO A 165 -24.18 -11.51 -9.80
C PRO A 165 -25.16 -12.58 -9.27
N GLU A 166 -24.93 -13.83 -9.66
CA GLU A 166 -25.75 -14.96 -9.20
C GLU A 166 -25.69 -15.13 -7.68
N GLY A 167 -26.83 -15.38 -7.05
CA GLY A 167 -26.94 -15.61 -5.60
C GLY A 167 -26.83 -14.36 -4.72
N VAL A 168 -26.76 -13.16 -5.33
CA VAL A 168 -26.82 -11.89 -4.58
C VAL A 168 -28.24 -11.35 -4.54
N ARG A 169 -28.66 -10.91 -3.36
CA ARG A 169 -29.93 -10.25 -3.06
C ARG A 169 -29.64 -8.79 -2.75
N LEU A 170 -30.09 -7.88 -3.60
CA LEU A 170 -29.93 -6.43 -3.43
C LEU A 170 -31.09 -5.88 -2.62
N ASP A 171 -30.81 -5.08 -1.58
CA ASP A 171 -31.78 -4.37 -0.77
C ASP A 171 -31.98 -2.94 -1.29
N TYR A 172 -30.91 -2.14 -1.29
CA TYR A 172 -31.00 -0.76 -1.76
C TYR A 172 -29.66 -0.26 -2.35
N LEU A 173 -29.78 0.84 -3.09
CA LEU A 173 -28.67 1.75 -3.38
C LEU A 173 -28.80 2.99 -2.49
N GLN A 174 -27.70 3.45 -1.93
CA GLN A 174 -27.62 4.72 -1.22
C GLN A 174 -26.67 5.68 -1.93
N ILE A 175 -27.17 6.86 -2.28
CA ILE A 175 -26.44 7.91 -2.98
C ILE A 175 -26.13 9.02 -1.97
N THR A 176 -24.87 9.37 -1.81
CA THR A 176 -24.43 10.45 -0.90
C THR A 176 -23.42 11.34 -1.60
N PRO A 177 -23.45 12.67 -1.36
CA PRO A 177 -22.46 13.56 -1.96
C PRO A 177 -21.03 13.11 -1.66
N TYR A 178 -20.17 13.20 -2.66
CA TYR A 178 -18.73 13.02 -2.45
C TYR A 178 -18.14 14.31 -1.91
N VAL A 179 -17.55 14.23 -0.74
CA VAL A 179 -16.78 15.34 -0.16
C VAL A 179 -15.31 14.96 -0.29
N PRO A 180 -14.52 15.76 -1.05
CA PRO A 180 -13.07 15.58 -1.10
C PRO A 180 -12.45 15.63 0.30
N PRO A 181 -11.29 14.99 0.51
CA PRO A 181 -10.56 15.13 1.77
C PRO A 181 -10.25 16.61 2.05
N ALA A 182 -10.47 17.02 3.31
CA ALA A 182 -10.14 18.38 3.71
C ALA A 182 -8.63 18.59 3.73
N VAL A 183 -8.17 19.71 3.19
CA VAL A 183 -6.77 20.16 3.32
C VAL A 183 -6.58 20.72 4.73
N PRO A 184 -5.62 20.23 5.53
CA PRO A 184 -5.33 20.78 6.85
C PRO A 184 -4.93 22.28 6.75
N GLU A 185 -5.32 23.07 7.74
CA GLU A 185 -5.01 24.51 7.76
C GLU A 185 -3.51 24.80 7.63
N ALA A 186 -2.66 23.97 8.26
CA ALA A 186 -1.21 24.10 8.17
C ALA A 186 -0.68 23.99 6.73
N VAL A 187 -1.36 23.22 5.86
CA VAL A 187 -0.96 23.05 4.46
C VAL A 187 -1.29 24.27 3.60
N ALA A 188 -2.32 25.01 3.96
CA ALA A 188 -2.72 26.20 3.19
C ALA A 188 -1.64 27.29 3.19
N THR A 189 -0.83 27.36 4.25
CA THR A 189 0.26 28.33 4.42
C THR A 189 1.65 27.69 4.29
N TYR A 190 1.72 26.40 3.98
CA TYR A 190 2.98 25.67 3.86
C TYR A 190 3.70 26.05 2.56
N GLU A 191 4.97 26.42 2.71
CA GLU A 191 5.88 26.66 1.61
C GLU A 191 6.95 25.54 1.64
N PRO A 192 7.05 24.73 0.57
CA PRO A 192 8.04 23.65 0.54
C PRO A 192 9.47 24.18 0.69
N THR A 193 10.23 23.63 1.64
CA THR A 193 11.65 23.98 1.84
C THR A 193 12.56 23.40 0.75
N VAL A 194 12.11 22.34 0.10
CA VAL A 194 12.77 21.68 -1.01
C VAL A 194 11.86 21.77 -2.22
N VAL A 195 12.31 22.34 -3.31
CA VAL A 195 11.49 22.55 -4.52
C VAL A 195 12.15 21.87 -5.74
N PRO A 196 11.34 21.40 -6.71
CA PRO A 196 11.85 20.87 -7.96
C PRO A 196 12.71 21.93 -8.69
N PRO A 197 13.89 21.54 -9.24
CA PRO A 197 14.71 22.47 -10.01
C PRO A 197 13.99 22.96 -11.28
N ALA A 198 14.36 24.13 -11.77
CA ALA A 198 13.79 24.67 -13.02
C ALA A 198 14.15 23.82 -14.24
N SER A 199 15.36 23.22 -14.26
CA SER A 199 15.79 22.33 -15.33
C SER A 199 15.19 20.93 -15.22
N ARG A 200 15.10 20.24 -16.35
CA ARG A 200 14.68 18.84 -16.47
C ARG A 200 15.81 17.97 -17.03
N PRO A 201 15.87 16.68 -16.76
CA PRO A 201 14.91 15.88 -15.98
C PRO A 201 14.96 16.16 -14.47
N ARG A 202 13.90 15.78 -13.73
CA ARG A 202 13.79 15.94 -12.27
C ARG A 202 13.61 14.60 -11.54
N LEU A 203 12.99 13.64 -12.21
CA LEU A 203 12.68 12.33 -11.64
C LEU A 203 13.85 11.37 -11.81
N TRP A 204 14.39 10.88 -10.69
CA TRP A 204 15.51 9.92 -10.56
C TRP A 204 16.86 10.39 -11.05
N VAL A 205 16.90 11.35 -11.93
CA VAL A 205 18.09 12.01 -12.44
C VAL A 205 17.81 13.50 -12.62
N ASN A 206 18.86 14.30 -12.52
CA ASN A 206 18.83 15.70 -12.84
C ASN A 206 19.96 16.03 -13.81
N GLU A 207 20.07 17.29 -14.23
CA GLU A 207 21.10 17.75 -15.16
C GLU A 207 22.53 17.41 -14.69
N ALA A 208 22.78 17.42 -13.37
CA ALA A 208 24.08 17.12 -12.80
C ALA A 208 24.40 15.60 -12.76
N THR A 209 23.40 14.75 -12.53
CA THR A 209 23.57 13.30 -12.33
C THR A 209 23.37 12.48 -13.60
N LEU A 210 22.63 12.99 -14.59
CA LEU A 210 22.35 12.30 -15.85
C LEU A 210 23.63 11.86 -16.60
N PRO A 211 24.70 12.67 -16.68
CA PRO A 211 25.96 12.24 -17.36
C PRO A 211 26.57 10.99 -16.72
N GLN A 212 26.52 10.86 -15.40
CA GLN A 212 27.04 9.68 -14.70
C GLN A 212 26.20 8.44 -14.98
N VAL A 213 24.87 8.56 -14.98
CA VAL A 213 23.99 7.43 -15.33
C VAL A 213 24.27 6.96 -16.75
N ARG A 214 24.38 7.89 -17.71
CA ARG A 214 24.75 7.56 -19.11
C ARG A 214 26.09 6.83 -19.19
N ALA A 215 27.10 7.28 -18.47
CA ALA A 215 28.43 6.67 -18.47
C ALA A 215 28.42 5.25 -17.89
N ASN A 216 27.51 4.97 -16.93
CA ASN A 216 27.39 3.67 -16.27
C ASN A 216 26.64 2.61 -17.09
N LEU A 217 25.89 2.98 -18.14
CA LEU A 217 25.02 2.05 -18.89
C LEU A 217 25.80 0.89 -19.54
N GLU A 218 26.98 1.18 -20.08
CA GLU A 218 27.80 0.18 -20.79
C GLU A 218 28.79 -0.55 -19.87
N LEU A 219 28.73 -0.32 -18.55
CA LEU A 219 29.68 -0.88 -17.59
C LEU A 219 29.10 -2.09 -16.84
N GLY A 220 29.96 -3.09 -16.62
CA GLY A 220 29.70 -4.21 -15.71
C GLY A 220 28.34 -4.86 -15.91
N GLU A 221 27.62 -5.04 -14.79
CA GLU A 221 26.29 -5.64 -14.74
C GLU A 221 25.18 -4.79 -15.37
N ASN A 222 25.43 -3.50 -15.66
CA ASN A 222 24.45 -2.63 -16.32
C ASN A 222 24.36 -2.93 -17.83
N ALA A 223 25.47 -3.23 -18.50
CA ALA A 223 25.52 -3.41 -19.94
C ALA A 223 24.47 -4.41 -20.50
N PRO A 224 24.33 -5.64 -19.98
CA PRO A 224 23.32 -6.58 -20.47
C PRO A 224 21.88 -6.12 -20.18
N VAL A 225 21.66 -5.35 -19.11
CA VAL A 225 20.34 -4.78 -18.80
C VAL A 225 19.99 -3.66 -19.76
N TRP A 226 20.95 -2.78 -20.04
CA TRP A 226 20.81 -1.69 -20.99
C TRP A 226 20.51 -2.21 -22.42
N ALA A 227 21.28 -3.17 -22.91
CA ALA A 227 21.04 -3.79 -24.20
C ALA A 227 19.61 -4.37 -24.31
N ARG A 228 19.11 -4.97 -23.23
CA ARG A 228 17.73 -5.49 -23.18
C ARG A 228 16.69 -4.37 -23.22
N VAL A 229 16.90 -3.27 -22.50
CA VAL A 229 15.99 -2.11 -22.49
C VAL A 229 15.95 -1.46 -23.88
N GLN A 230 17.09 -1.28 -24.55
CA GLN A 230 17.16 -0.78 -25.92
C GLN A 230 16.35 -1.68 -26.87
N ALA A 231 16.62 -2.99 -26.85
CA ALA A 231 15.92 -3.94 -27.71
C ALA A 231 14.40 -4.02 -27.44
N GLN A 232 13.95 -3.71 -26.21
CA GLN A 232 12.53 -3.61 -25.88
C GLN A 232 11.93 -2.29 -26.38
N ALA A 233 12.66 -1.18 -26.28
CA ALA A 233 12.20 0.13 -26.74
C ALA A 233 12.06 0.19 -28.28
N GLU A 234 12.84 -0.57 -29.02
CA GLU A 234 12.74 -0.68 -30.49
C GLU A 234 11.46 -1.40 -30.96
N LYS A 235 10.86 -2.23 -30.08
CA LYS A 235 9.65 -2.97 -30.46
C LYS A 235 8.46 -2.03 -30.58
N PRO A 236 7.67 -2.13 -31.67
CA PRO A 236 6.40 -1.42 -31.72
C PRO A 236 5.48 -1.94 -30.64
N PHE A 237 4.67 -1.07 -30.07
CA PHE A 237 3.61 -1.43 -29.15
C PHE A 237 2.30 -0.92 -29.71
N GLU A 238 1.42 -1.84 -30.08
CA GLU A 238 0.11 -1.49 -30.59
C GLU A 238 -0.89 -1.43 -29.43
N PHE A 239 -1.55 -0.31 -29.28
CA PHE A 239 -2.62 -0.10 -28.33
C PHE A 239 -3.84 0.46 -29.05
N SER A 240 -4.97 -0.23 -28.91
CA SER A 240 -6.26 0.24 -29.38
C SER A 240 -7.26 0.25 -28.25
N VAL A 241 -8.17 1.20 -28.29
CA VAL A 241 -9.28 1.31 -27.33
C VAL A 241 -10.53 0.72 -28.01
N PRO A 242 -10.96 -0.50 -27.65
CA PRO A 242 -12.20 -1.05 -28.19
C PRO A 242 -13.40 -0.22 -27.68
N PRO A 243 -14.39 0.05 -28.53
CA PRO A 243 -15.62 0.73 -28.11
C PRO A 243 -16.32 -0.07 -27.01
N ASN A 244 -16.90 0.62 -26.06
CA ASN A 244 -17.72 0.04 -24.96
C ASN A 244 -17.03 -1.07 -24.14
N THR A 245 -15.70 -1.13 -24.14
CA THR A 245 -14.93 -2.10 -23.35
C THR A 245 -14.33 -1.44 -22.13
N GLU A 246 -14.44 -2.05 -20.97
CA GLU A 246 -13.76 -1.59 -19.76
C GLU A 246 -12.25 -1.77 -19.96
N ILE A 247 -11.50 -0.66 -19.82
CA ILE A 247 -10.05 -0.64 -19.97
C ILE A 247 -9.47 -0.49 -18.58
N SER A 248 -8.58 -1.40 -18.24
CA SER A 248 -7.91 -1.44 -16.96
C SER A 248 -6.40 -1.35 -17.12
N TYR A 249 -5.68 -1.63 -16.07
CA TYR A 249 -4.22 -1.65 -16.03
C TYR A 249 -3.58 -2.44 -17.19
N ASN A 250 -2.60 -1.82 -17.84
CA ASN A 250 -1.81 -2.43 -18.92
C ASN A 250 -0.30 -2.28 -18.64
N GLY A 251 0.25 -3.20 -17.86
CA GLY A 251 1.67 -3.19 -17.50
C GLY A 251 2.62 -3.32 -18.68
N GLY A 252 2.20 -3.95 -19.76
CA GLY A 252 3.00 -4.04 -20.99
C GLY A 252 3.15 -2.68 -21.68
N LEU A 253 2.06 -1.91 -21.75
CA LEU A 253 2.06 -0.56 -22.31
C LEU A 253 2.92 0.38 -21.47
N GLU A 254 2.71 0.37 -20.16
CA GLU A 254 3.45 1.22 -19.23
C GLU A 254 4.95 0.96 -19.31
N GLN A 255 5.35 -0.32 -19.35
CA GLN A 255 6.75 -0.70 -19.52
C GLN A 255 7.31 -0.28 -20.89
N ALA A 256 6.53 -0.43 -21.96
CA ALA A 256 6.95 -0.01 -23.29
C ALA A 256 7.15 1.51 -23.35
N ALA A 257 6.22 2.31 -22.82
CA ALA A 257 6.31 3.75 -22.75
C ALA A 257 7.53 4.22 -21.92
N ALA A 258 7.71 3.64 -20.73
CA ALA A 258 8.84 3.98 -19.86
C ALA A 258 10.19 3.60 -20.49
N ASN A 259 10.31 2.42 -21.13
CA ASN A 259 11.53 2.03 -21.83
C ASN A 259 11.88 2.99 -22.96
N LYS A 260 10.90 3.40 -23.78
CA LYS A 260 11.08 4.34 -24.89
C LYS A 260 11.49 5.73 -24.38
N ALA A 261 10.84 6.23 -23.33
CA ALA A 261 11.19 7.50 -22.70
C ALA A 261 12.60 7.46 -22.10
N PHE A 262 12.98 6.33 -21.48
CA PHE A 262 14.32 6.15 -20.94
C PHE A 262 15.40 6.12 -22.03
N VAL A 263 15.16 5.42 -23.14
CA VAL A 263 16.08 5.43 -24.29
C VAL A 263 16.23 6.84 -24.84
N TYR A 264 15.14 7.59 -25.02
CA TYR A 264 15.20 9.01 -25.39
C TYR A 264 16.07 9.80 -24.42
N LEU A 265 15.80 9.71 -23.12
CA LEU A 265 16.54 10.41 -22.08
C LEU A 265 18.05 10.10 -22.13
N MET A 266 18.43 8.85 -22.41
CA MET A 266 19.84 8.43 -22.43
C MET A 266 20.57 8.75 -23.74
N THR A 267 19.89 8.71 -24.88
CA THR A 267 20.50 8.74 -26.21
C THR A 267 20.06 9.91 -27.10
N ASP A 268 19.07 10.69 -26.64
CA ASP A 268 18.42 11.76 -27.44
C ASP A 268 17.65 11.23 -28.68
N ASP A 269 17.24 9.95 -28.66
CA ASP A 269 16.37 9.37 -29.70
C ASP A 269 14.95 9.93 -29.61
N ARG A 270 14.72 11.03 -30.34
CA ARG A 270 13.45 11.76 -30.32
C ARG A 270 12.26 10.94 -30.85
N GLU A 271 12.52 9.97 -31.74
CA GLU A 271 11.45 9.09 -32.26
C GLU A 271 10.92 8.21 -31.14
N ARG A 272 11.79 7.59 -30.35
CA ARG A 272 11.39 6.80 -29.18
C ARG A 272 10.68 7.64 -28.12
N GLY A 273 11.18 8.84 -27.85
CA GLY A 273 10.52 9.77 -26.93
C GLY A 273 9.11 10.16 -27.40
N ARG A 274 8.91 10.42 -28.70
CA ARG A 274 7.60 10.76 -29.25
C ARG A 274 6.62 9.57 -29.15
N GLU A 275 7.09 8.36 -29.48
CA GLU A 275 6.29 7.15 -29.30
C GLU A 275 5.85 6.95 -27.84
N ALA A 276 6.71 7.23 -26.87
CA ALA A 276 6.37 7.15 -25.46
C ALA A 276 5.23 8.12 -25.07
N VAL A 277 5.33 9.37 -25.55
CA VAL A 277 4.30 10.40 -25.31
C VAL A 277 2.96 9.97 -25.90
N ASP A 278 2.95 9.47 -27.15
CA ASP A 278 1.73 9.05 -27.84
C ASP A 278 1.05 7.85 -27.16
N LEU A 279 1.85 6.88 -26.68
CA LEU A 279 1.35 5.73 -25.93
C LEU A 279 0.69 6.17 -24.62
N VAL A 280 1.37 6.99 -23.83
CA VAL A 280 0.85 7.45 -22.53
C VAL A 280 -0.43 8.28 -22.73
N ARG A 281 -0.41 9.24 -23.64
CA ARG A 281 -1.57 10.09 -23.93
C ARG A 281 -2.80 9.27 -24.33
N THR A 282 -2.62 8.31 -25.24
CA THR A 282 -3.71 7.46 -25.70
C THR A 282 -4.26 6.58 -24.59
N TYR A 283 -3.35 6.02 -23.77
CA TYR A 283 -3.72 5.17 -22.64
C TYR A 283 -4.47 5.93 -21.55
N LEU A 284 -3.91 7.05 -21.08
CA LEU A 284 -4.54 7.84 -20.01
C LEU A 284 -5.93 8.33 -20.40
N ALA A 285 -6.12 8.81 -21.63
CA ALA A 285 -7.42 9.25 -22.11
C ALA A 285 -8.47 8.13 -22.14
N ALA A 286 -8.04 6.87 -22.23
CA ALA A 286 -8.93 5.72 -22.38
C ALA A 286 -9.10 4.91 -21.09
N VAL A 287 -8.11 4.92 -20.18
CA VAL A 287 -8.12 4.03 -19.03
C VAL A 287 -9.23 4.37 -18.05
N GLN A 288 -10.01 3.34 -17.72
CA GLN A 288 -10.98 3.35 -16.64
C GLN A 288 -10.78 2.08 -15.84
N PHE A 289 -10.31 2.23 -14.60
CA PHE A 289 -9.99 1.08 -13.76
C PHE A 289 -11.24 0.37 -13.25
N ASP A 290 -11.22 -0.96 -13.31
CA ASP A 290 -12.19 -1.81 -12.64
C ASP A 290 -12.07 -1.61 -11.10
N ASN A 291 -13.17 -1.72 -10.40
CA ASN A 291 -13.19 -1.64 -8.93
C ASN A 291 -12.70 -2.97 -8.33
N LEU A 292 -11.39 -3.20 -8.39
CA LEU A 292 -10.72 -4.32 -7.76
C LEU A 292 -10.30 -3.97 -6.33
N LEU A 293 -10.11 -5.00 -5.51
CA LEU A 293 -9.49 -4.82 -4.20
C LEU A 293 -8.05 -4.29 -4.40
N ASP A 294 -7.69 -3.27 -3.64
CA ASP A 294 -6.37 -2.61 -3.71
C ASP A 294 -6.02 -2.00 -5.09
N ILE A 295 -7.01 -1.66 -5.90
CA ILE A 295 -6.81 -1.09 -7.25
C ILE A 295 -5.94 0.17 -7.25
N THR A 296 -5.84 0.85 -6.11
CA THR A 296 -5.01 2.05 -5.96
C THR A 296 -3.55 1.82 -6.35
N ARG A 297 -3.03 0.58 -6.22
CA ARG A 297 -1.66 0.23 -6.65
C ARG A 297 -1.52 0.26 -8.17
N GLU A 298 -2.54 -0.17 -8.88
CA GLU A 298 -2.56 -0.16 -10.35
C GLU A 298 -2.75 1.25 -10.90
N ILE A 299 -3.63 2.04 -10.28
CA ILE A 299 -3.81 3.47 -10.58
C ILE A 299 -2.47 4.20 -10.37
N GLY A 300 -1.82 3.97 -9.23
CA GLY A 300 -0.54 4.59 -8.90
C GLY A 300 0.57 4.25 -9.90
N ARG A 301 0.62 3.01 -10.40
CA ARG A 301 1.60 2.61 -11.44
C ARG A 301 1.36 3.33 -12.76
N ALA A 302 0.10 3.52 -13.16
CA ALA A 302 -0.23 4.30 -14.35
C ALA A 302 0.19 5.76 -14.19
N ILE A 303 -0.11 6.38 -13.04
CA ILE A 303 0.33 7.74 -12.70
C ILE A 303 1.85 7.84 -12.75
N TYR A 304 2.56 6.92 -12.10
CA TYR A 304 4.02 6.94 -12.01
C TYR A 304 4.68 6.80 -13.38
N SER A 305 4.26 5.82 -14.19
CA SER A 305 4.82 5.62 -15.54
C SER A 305 4.57 6.83 -16.43
N ALA A 306 3.39 7.42 -16.37
CA ALA A 306 3.07 8.62 -17.11
C ALA A 306 3.89 9.84 -16.64
N SER A 307 4.14 9.95 -15.33
CA SER A 307 4.97 11.01 -14.76
C SER A 307 6.42 10.95 -15.24
N LEU A 308 6.98 9.72 -15.37
CA LEU A 308 8.31 9.54 -15.96
C LEU A 308 8.35 10.01 -17.40
N VAL A 309 7.37 9.64 -18.21
CA VAL A 309 7.28 10.09 -19.62
C VAL A 309 7.10 11.61 -19.69
N TYR A 310 6.24 12.17 -18.84
CA TYR A 310 6.01 13.62 -18.78
C TYR A 310 7.30 14.39 -18.46
N ASP A 311 8.06 13.96 -17.45
CA ASP A 311 9.30 14.63 -17.06
C ASP A 311 10.41 14.47 -18.10
N TRP A 312 10.63 13.23 -18.55
CA TRP A 312 11.76 12.91 -19.42
C TRP A 312 11.56 13.33 -20.87
N CYS A 313 10.32 13.40 -21.34
CA CYS A 313 9.96 13.79 -22.71
C CYS A 313 9.28 15.18 -22.80
N TYR A 314 9.45 16.02 -21.77
CA TYR A 314 8.73 17.30 -21.63
C TYR A 314 8.86 18.21 -22.87
N ASP A 315 10.05 18.32 -23.44
CA ASP A 315 10.37 19.16 -24.61
C ASP A 315 9.84 18.60 -25.96
N LEU A 316 9.33 17.36 -25.94
CA LEU A 316 8.69 16.74 -27.10
C LEU A 316 7.17 16.99 -27.15
N MET A 317 6.58 17.48 -26.06
CA MET A 317 5.13 17.68 -25.93
C MET A 317 4.71 19.11 -26.25
N SER A 318 3.59 19.26 -26.95
CA SER A 318 2.94 20.56 -27.10
C SER A 318 2.26 20.99 -25.78
N PRO A 319 1.93 22.29 -25.60
CA PRO A 319 1.17 22.74 -24.43
C PRO A 319 -0.16 22.00 -24.24
N GLU A 320 -0.87 21.69 -25.33
CA GLU A 320 -2.14 20.98 -25.34
C GLU A 320 -1.98 19.53 -24.90
N GLU A 321 -0.91 18.87 -25.30
CA GLU A 321 -0.60 17.50 -24.88
C GLU A 321 -0.26 17.45 -23.39
N ARG A 322 0.53 18.40 -22.90
CA ARG A 322 0.82 18.52 -21.46
C ARG A 322 -0.44 18.74 -20.63
N GLU A 323 -1.32 19.63 -21.09
CA GLU A 323 -2.60 19.88 -20.41
C GLU A 323 -3.49 18.63 -20.37
N SER A 324 -3.59 17.90 -21.49
CA SER A 324 -4.37 16.66 -21.56
C SER A 324 -3.85 15.60 -20.61
N ILE A 325 -2.53 15.36 -20.61
CA ILE A 325 -1.90 14.38 -19.71
C ILE A 325 -2.09 14.80 -18.24
N ARG A 326 -1.90 16.08 -17.91
CA ARG A 326 -2.10 16.61 -16.56
C ARG A 326 -3.53 16.40 -16.09
N ALA A 327 -4.52 16.71 -16.90
CA ALA A 327 -5.93 16.51 -16.56
C ALA A 327 -6.25 15.03 -16.26
N ASP A 328 -5.72 14.11 -17.06
CA ASP A 328 -5.88 12.68 -16.84
C ASP A 328 -5.14 12.18 -15.59
N LEU A 329 -3.94 12.69 -15.32
CA LEU A 329 -3.20 12.38 -14.08
C LEU A 329 -4.01 12.81 -12.84
N MET A 330 -4.58 14.01 -12.84
CA MET A 330 -5.39 14.52 -11.75
C MET A 330 -6.70 13.71 -11.58
N ARG A 331 -7.32 13.28 -12.69
CA ARG A 331 -8.49 12.38 -12.65
C ARG A 331 -8.15 11.05 -11.96
N LEU A 332 -7.01 10.44 -12.30
CA LEU A 332 -6.56 9.20 -11.68
C LEU A 332 -6.17 9.40 -10.21
N ALA A 333 -5.54 10.52 -9.86
CA ALA A 333 -5.21 10.84 -8.47
C ALA A 333 -6.46 10.90 -7.57
N ASP A 334 -7.57 11.43 -8.07
CA ASP A 334 -8.83 11.46 -7.32
C ASP A 334 -9.40 10.06 -7.08
N ASP A 335 -9.11 9.09 -7.95
CA ASP A 335 -9.59 7.71 -7.81
C ASP A 335 -8.73 6.86 -6.84
N MET A 336 -7.59 7.35 -6.39
CA MET A 336 -6.75 6.65 -5.42
C MET A 336 -7.42 6.55 -4.04
N GLU A 337 -7.06 5.53 -3.27
CA GLU A 337 -7.57 5.29 -1.91
C GLU A 337 -7.24 6.43 -0.94
N ILE A 338 -6.05 7.02 -1.07
CA ILE A 338 -5.63 8.20 -0.29
C ILE A 338 -6.51 9.44 -0.57
N GLY A 339 -7.25 9.44 -1.68
CA GLY A 339 -8.09 10.54 -2.14
C GLY A 339 -7.29 11.68 -2.76
N TRP A 340 -8.04 12.67 -3.24
CA TRP A 340 -7.46 13.93 -3.67
C TRP A 340 -8.27 15.11 -3.10
N PRO A 341 -7.64 16.08 -2.42
CA PRO A 341 -6.24 16.12 -1.96
C PRO A 341 -5.84 14.90 -1.10
N PRO A 342 -4.54 14.50 -1.03
CA PRO A 342 -4.11 13.22 -0.47
C PRO A 342 -4.08 13.19 1.07
N PHE A 343 -5.24 13.48 1.72
CA PHE A 343 -5.35 13.61 3.19
C PHE A 343 -6.39 12.67 3.82
N ARG A 344 -6.92 11.67 3.07
CA ARG A 344 -7.91 10.73 3.65
C ARG A 344 -7.32 9.76 4.65
N GLN A 345 -6.05 9.38 4.47
CA GLN A 345 -5.34 8.41 5.29
C GLN A 345 -4.04 8.99 5.80
N THR A 346 -3.52 8.46 6.93
CA THR A 346 -2.13 8.73 7.35
C THR A 346 -1.14 8.08 6.38
N ILE A 347 0.01 8.74 6.15
CA ILE A 347 1.12 8.17 5.39
C ILE A 347 2.18 7.49 6.27
N ILE A 348 1.95 7.44 7.57
CA ILE A 348 2.91 6.86 8.51
C ILE A 348 2.84 5.34 8.48
N ASN A 349 1.61 4.79 8.31
CA ASN A 349 1.36 3.36 8.38
C ASN A 349 0.15 2.96 7.52
N GLY A 350 -0.13 1.68 7.40
CA GLY A 350 -1.23 1.16 6.59
C GLY A 350 -1.01 1.39 5.09
N HIS A 351 -2.09 1.40 4.31
CA HIS A 351 -2.03 1.59 2.87
C HIS A 351 -1.54 3.00 2.47
N GLY A 352 -1.70 4.01 3.33
CA GLY A 352 -1.14 5.33 3.09
C GLY A 352 0.40 5.34 3.04
N ASN A 353 1.05 4.43 3.79
CA ASN A 353 2.50 4.21 3.73
C ASN A 353 2.87 3.18 2.64
N GLU A 354 2.28 3.29 1.48
CA GLU A 354 2.66 2.57 0.26
C GLU A 354 3.12 3.57 -0.81
N ALA A 355 3.11 3.14 -2.05
CA ALA A 355 3.52 3.95 -3.18
C ALA A 355 2.73 5.25 -3.34
N GLN A 356 1.50 5.32 -2.85
CA GLN A 356 0.54 6.37 -3.18
C GLN A 356 1.13 7.79 -3.12
N VAL A 357 1.59 8.23 -1.94
CA VAL A 357 2.22 9.56 -1.80
C VAL A 357 3.74 9.46 -1.99
N ASN A 358 4.37 8.42 -1.44
CA ASN A 358 5.82 8.31 -1.35
C ASN A 358 6.53 8.13 -2.72
N ARG A 359 5.81 7.73 -3.76
CA ARG A 359 6.33 7.60 -5.13
C ARG A 359 5.37 8.19 -6.17
N ASP A 360 4.12 7.71 -6.24
CA ASP A 360 3.25 7.92 -7.39
C ASP A 360 2.80 9.38 -7.50
N LEU A 361 2.14 9.89 -6.45
CA LEU A 361 1.70 11.29 -6.41
C LEU A 361 2.88 12.26 -6.26
N LEU A 362 3.96 11.88 -5.56
CA LEU A 362 5.19 12.68 -5.50
C LEU A 362 5.79 12.85 -6.90
N ALA A 363 5.95 11.75 -7.66
CA ALA A 363 6.48 11.81 -9.01
C ALA A 363 5.59 12.64 -9.94
N MET A 364 4.26 12.46 -9.85
CA MET A 364 3.30 13.27 -10.58
C MET A 364 3.47 14.76 -10.26
N SER A 365 3.50 15.10 -8.99
CA SER A 365 3.58 16.48 -8.53
C SER A 365 4.89 17.19 -8.94
N ILE A 366 6.00 16.45 -9.00
CA ILE A 366 7.29 16.94 -9.52
C ILE A 366 7.20 17.14 -11.03
N ALA A 367 6.60 16.19 -11.74
CA ALA A 367 6.50 16.23 -13.21
C ALA A 367 5.68 17.41 -13.70
N ILE A 368 4.55 17.72 -13.04
CA ILE A 368 3.64 18.81 -13.45
C ILE A 368 3.88 20.14 -12.72
N TYR A 369 4.96 20.25 -11.94
CA TYR A 369 5.21 21.40 -11.04
C TYR A 369 5.18 22.78 -11.71
N ASP A 370 5.64 22.86 -12.98
CA ASP A 370 5.69 24.16 -13.70
C ASP A 370 4.28 24.66 -14.08
N GLU A 371 3.36 23.74 -14.33
CA GLU A 371 1.98 24.05 -14.69
C GLU A 371 1.07 24.17 -13.47
N ASP A 372 1.32 23.34 -12.44
CA ASP A 372 0.52 23.29 -11.21
C ASP A 372 1.39 22.93 -10.00
N PRO A 373 1.80 23.89 -9.18
CA PRO A 373 2.64 23.64 -8.01
C PRO A 373 1.86 23.11 -6.80
N GLU A 374 0.52 23.19 -6.80
CA GLU A 374 -0.29 22.80 -5.65
C GLU A 374 -0.17 21.31 -5.27
N PRO A 375 -0.21 20.35 -6.21
CA PRO A 375 0.05 18.95 -5.92
C PRO A 375 1.38 18.70 -5.19
N TYR A 376 2.42 19.43 -5.58
CA TYR A 376 3.72 19.32 -4.93
C TYR A 376 3.71 19.85 -3.49
N ARG A 377 3.01 20.95 -3.24
CA ARG A 377 2.80 21.47 -1.88
C ARG A 377 2.15 20.43 -0.98
N TYR A 378 1.14 19.71 -1.47
CA TYR A 378 0.46 18.65 -0.72
C TYR A 378 1.39 17.45 -0.46
N CYS A 379 2.01 16.91 -1.49
CA CYS A 379 2.88 15.74 -1.37
C CYS A 379 4.13 16.03 -0.52
N SER A 380 4.76 17.18 -0.73
CA SER A 380 5.94 17.57 0.06
C SER A 380 5.60 17.79 1.53
N TYR A 381 4.47 18.43 1.85
CA TYR A 381 4.01 18.56 3.24
C TYR A 381 3.85 17.19 3.90
N ARG A 382 3.11 16.27 3.24
CA ARG A 382 2.89 14.92 3.76
C ARG A 382 4.19 14.20 4.08
N ILE A 383 5.19 14.34 3.20
CA ILE A 383 6.48 13.66 3.38
C ILE A 383 7.37 14.42 4.37
N LEU A 384 7.59 15.72 4.16
CA LEU A 384 8.59 16.47 4.92
C LEU A 384 8.12 16.84 6.34
N GLU A 385 6.81 17.09 6.53
CA GLU A 385 6.26 17.53 7.82
C GLU A 385 5.60 16.40 8.62
N GLU A 386 5.18 15.31 7.97
CA GLU A 386 4.56 14.17 8.68
C GLU A 386 5.45 12.93 8.70
N LEU A 387 5.88 12.43 7.52
CA LEU A 387 6.61 11.16 7.43
C LEU A 387 8.04 11.29 7.97
N VAL A 388 8.80 12.28 7.52
CA VAL A 388 10.21 12.46 7.90
C VAL A 388 10.40 12.58 9.41
N PRO A 389 9.65 13.44 10.14
CA PRO A 389 9.78 13.51 11.60
C PRO A 389 9.43 12.19 12.30
N MET A 390 8.41 11.49 11.81
CA MET A 390 8.02 10.20 12.39
C MET A 390 9.06 9.13 12.15
N ARG A 391 9.69 9.11 10.98
CA ARG A 391 10.79 8.17 10.67
C ARG A 391 12.08 8.53 11.43
N ALA A 392 12.38 9.81 11.62
CA ALA A 392 13.47 10.23 12.49
C ALA A 392 13.30 9.74 13.93
N PHE A 393 12.05 9.68 14.42
CA PHE A 393 11.75 9.07 15.73
C PHE A 393 11.87 7.55 15.69
N GLU A 394 11.19 6.86 14.77
CA GLU A 394 11.14 5.40 14.69
C GLU A 394 12.53 4.79 14.44
N TYR A 395 13.30 5.36 13.51
CA TYR A 395 14.59 4.84 13.06
C TYR A 395 15.76 5.16 13.98
N GLN A 396 15.52 5.77 15.16
CA GLN A 396 16.46 5.66 16.29
C GLN A 396 16.68 4.18 16.67
N SER A 397 15.73 3.33 16.31
CA SER A 397 15.90 1.88 16.24
C SER A 397 16.09 1.50 14.77
N PRO A 398 17.30 1.05 14.33
CA PRO A 398 17.57 0.78 12.93
C PRO A 398 16.87 -0.51 12.46
N ARG A 399 15.55 -0.52 12.54
CA ARG A 399 14.65 -1.58 12.06
C ARG A 399 13.29 -1.00 11.71
N HIS A 400 12.51 -1.75 10.94
CA HIS A 400 11.15 -1.39 10.59
C HIS A 400 10.13 -2.12 11.47
N ASN A 401 9.09 -1.42 11.94
CA ASN A 401 8.07 -1.95 12.84
C ASN A 401 7.25 -3.13 12.27
N GLN A 402 7.14 -3.25 10.95
CA GLN A 402 6.34 -4.30 10.30
C GLN A 402 7.14 -5.57 9.95
N GLY A 403 8.32 -5.74 10.55
CA GLY A 403 9.07 -6.98 10.56
C GLY A 403 9.70 -7.40 9.24
N ILE A 404 9.64 -8.71 8.97
CA ILE A 404 10.45 -9.33 7.90
C ILE A 404 9.72 -9.47 6.56
N SER A 405 8.39 -9.45 6.52
CA SER A 405 7.61 -9.60 5.29
C SER A 405 7.08 -8.26 4.78
N TYR A 406 6.33 -7.55 5.59
CA TYR A 406 5.82 -6.23 5.24
C TYR A 406 6.87 -5.12 5.40
N GLY A 407 7.80 -5.28 6.34
CA GLY A 407 8.84 -4.30 6.61
C GLY A 407 9.66 -3.90 5.38
N PRO A 408 10.27 -4.83 4.63
CA PRO A 408 11.03 -4.47 3.42
C PRO A 408 10.17 -3.78 2.38
N TYR A 409 8.94 -4.25 2.19
CA TYR A 409 7.98 -3.66 1.25
C TYR A 409 7.64 -2.20 1.63
N ARG A 410 7.30 -1.95 2.89
CA ARG A 410 6.98 -0.60 3.39
C ARG A 410 8.18 0.33 3.40
N PHE A 411 9.31 -0.16 3.88
CA PHE A 411 10.57 0.58 3.86
C PHE A 411 11.01 0.96 2.45
N SER A 412 10.73 0.13 1.46
CA SER A 412 11.05 0.49 0.07
C SER A 412 10.36 1.78 -0.37
N TRP A 413 9.16 2.08 0.13
CA TRP A 413 8.44 3.31 -0.21
C TRP A 413 9.02 4.53 0.49
N ASP A 414 9.46 4.40 1.73
CA ASP A 414 10.24 5.45 2.40
C ASP A 414 11.54 5.72 1.62
N MET A 415 12.23 4.66 1.17
CA MET A 415 13.43 4.77 0.34
C MET A 415 13.16 5.37 -1.05
N HIS A 416 11.98 5.13 -1.66
CA HIS A 416 11.61 5.82 -2.90
C HIS A 416 11.52 7.33 -2.66
N ALA A 417 10.79 7.76 -1.64
CA ALA A 417 10.69 9.19 -1.32
C ALA A 417 12.08 9.80 -1.03
N ALA A 418 12.86 9.15 -0.15
CA ALA A 418 14.22 9.61 0.18
C ALA A 418 15.12 9.75 -1.06
N THR A 419 15.10 8.75 -1.93
CA THR A 419 15.94 8.75 -3.15
C THR A 419 15.45 9.75 -4.19
N ILE A 420 14.13 9.91 -4.36
CA ILE A 420 13.58 10.92 -5.30
C ILE A 420 14.03 12.32 -4.87
N PHE A 421 13.89 12.70 -3.59
CA PHE A 421 14.34 13.99 -3.09
C PHE A 421 15.85 14.17 -3.25
N GLN A 422 16.64 13.17 -2.84
CA GLN A 422 18.10 13.24 -2.95
C GLN A 422 18.55 13.36 -4.42
N ARG A 423 17.96 12.60 -5.34
CA ARG A 423 18.31 12.66 -6.76
C ARG A 423 17.85 13.96 -7.44
N MET A 424 16.74 14.50 -6.98
CA MET A 424 16.21 15.76 -7.50
C MET A 424 17.08 16.97 -7.11
N THR A 425 17.55 17.02 -5.87
CA THR A 425 18.24 18.19 -5.31
C THR A 425 19.72 18.00 -4.98
N GLY A 426 20.17 16.75 -4.85
CA GLY A 426 21.49 16.38 -4.34
C GLY A 426 21.59 16.29 -2.83
N GLU A 427 20.55 16.68 -2.09
CA GLU A 427 20.54 16.71 -0.62
C GLU A 427 19.55 15.70 -0.02
N PRO A 428 19.92 14.98 1.06
CA PRO A 428 19.00 14.12 1.76
C PRO A 428 17.95 14.92 2.54
N VAL A 429 16.72 14.42 2.63
CA VAL A 429 15.65 14.99 3.45
C VAL A 429 15.32 14.13 4.68
N PHE A 430 15.67 12.85 4.66
CA PHE A 430 15.62 11.99 5.83
C PHE A 430 16.95 12.07 6.60
N ASP A 431 16.93 11.84 7.90
CA ASP A 431 18.17 11.76 8.68
C ASP A 431 18.99 10.50 8.34
N GLU A 432 20.24 10.45 8.85
CA GLU A 432 21.18 9.37 8.54
C GLU A 432 20.72 7.99 9.00
N ASN A 433 19.82 7.91 10.01
CA ASN A 433 19.34 6.65 10.58
C ASN A 433 18.60 5.78 9.56
N ILE A 434 17.97 6.39 8.53
CA ILE A 434 17.30 5.63 7.47
C ILE A 434 18.26 4.65 6.77
N GLY A 435 19.53 5.02 6.63
CA GLY A 435 20.56 4.18 6.01
C GLY A 435 20.83 2.89 6.78
N ASP A 436 20.61 2.90 8.08
CA ASP A 436 20.91 1.77 8.96
C ASP A 436 19.77 0.75 9.07
N VAL A 437 18.56 1.08 8.67
CA VAL A 437 17.37 0.22 8.80
C VAL A 437 17.55 -1.12 8.09
N TYR A 438 18.25 -1.14 6.95
CA TYR A 438 18.48 -2.38 6.20
C TYR A 438 19.27 -3.43 7.00
N LYS A 439 20.09 -3.02 7.97
CA LYS A 439 20.85 -3.92 8.85
C LYS A 439 19.94 -4.91 9.59
N PHE A 440 18.71 -4.51 9.92
CA PHE A 440 17.74 -5.40 10.55
C PHE A 440 17.56 -6.71 9.75
N TRP A 441 17.31 -6.64 8.46
CA TRP A 441 17.11 -7.85 7.66
C TRP A 441 18.38 -8.66 7.46
N LEU A 442 19.57 -8.05 7.50
CA LEU A 442 20.84 -8.78 7.50
C LEU A 442 20.97 -9.64 8.76
N TYR A 443 20.66 -9.05 9.92
CA TYR A 443 20.78 -9.75 11.22
C TYR A 443 19.70 -10.81 11.43
N MET A 444 18.49 -10.60 10.89
CA MET A 444 17.40 -11.57 10.97
C MET A 444 17.58 -12.77 10.04
N ARG A 445 18.52 -12.70 9.10
CA ARG A 445 18.79 -13.79 8.15
C ARG A 445 19.41 -14.99 8.84
N LEU A 446 18.85 -16.18 8.60
CA LEU A 446 19.31 -17.44 9.16
C LEU A 446 20.30 -18.13 8.19
N PRO A 447 21.18 -19.01 8.72
CA PRO A 447 22.13 -19.76 7.90
C PRO A 447 21.52 -20.55 6.74
N ILE A 448 20.26 -20.94 6.86
CA ILE A 448 19.52 -21.72 5.85
C ILE A 448 18.83 -20.86 4.79
N GLY A 449 19.08 -19.54 4.76
CA GLY A 449 18.49 -18.63 3.79
C GLY A 449 17.07 -18.15 4.14
N GLN A 450 16.53 -18.57 5.28
CA GLN A 450 15.30 -18.05 5.88
C GLN A 450 15.58 -16.86 6.77
N MET A 451 14.55 -16.30 7.44
CA MET A 451 14.71 -15.30 8.48
C MET A 451 14.08 -15.77 9.80
N LEU A 452 14.54 -15.22 10.91
CA LEU A 452 13.75 -15.18 12.14
C LEU A 452 12.42 -14.49 11.84
N ARG A 453 11.37 -14.88 12.54
CA ARG A 453 10.03 -14.35 12.30
C ARG A 453 9.84 -13.03 13.03
N ASP A 454 9.20 -12.08 12.39
CA ASP A 454 8.86 -10.80 13.00
C ASP A 454 7.72 -10.14 12.22
N GLY A 455 6.66 -9.74 12.93
CA GLY A 455 5.45 -9.22 12.31
C GLY A 455 4.70 -10.24 11.44
N ASP A 456 3.71 -9.78 10.71
CA ASP A 456 2.91 -10.63 9.83
C ASP A 456 3.75 -11.28 8.72
N GLY A 457 3.76 -12.60 8.67
CA GLY A 457 4.49 -13.39 7.68
C GLY A 457 3.60 -14.41 6.97
N PHE A 458 3.75 -14.55 5.65
CA PHE A 458 2.90 -15.41 4.81
C PHE A 458 3.30 -16.88 4.77
N SER A 459 4.53 -17.21 5.11
CA SER A 459 4.98 -18.61 5.02
C SER A 459 6.14 -18.92 5.94
N ASP A 460 6.20 -20.20 6.32
CA ASP A 460 7.30 -20.80 7.03
C ASP A 460 8.40 -21.16 6.04
N GLY A 461 9.50 -20.47 6.11
CA GLY A 461 10.72 -20.99 5.54
C GLY A 461 11.01 -20.69 4.09
N GLN A 462 10.31 -19.81 3.43
CA GLN A 462 10.75 -19.32 2.13
C GLN A 462 11.93 -18.36 2.27
N GLN A 463 12.85 -18.41 1.31
CA GLN A 463 13.83 -17.35 1.14
C GLN A 463 13.09 -16.02 0.96
N VAL A 464 13.36 -15.07 1.83
CA VAL A 464 12.73 -13.76 1.71
C VAL A 464 13.44 -13.00 0.60
N ASN A 465 12.72 -12.72 -0.46
CA ASN A 465 13.13 -11.79 -1.50
C ASN A 465 12.67 -10.39 -1.07
N LEU A 466 13.62 -9.49 -0.84
CA LEU A 466 13.36 -8.13 -0.39
C LEU A 466 13.05 -7.16 -1.54
N GLY A 467 12.86 -7.66 -2.76
CA GLY A 467 12.45 -6.87 -3.93
C GLY A 467 13.47 -5.79 -4.32
N LEU A 468 12.98 -4.56 -4.48
CA LEU A 468 13.83 -3.40 -4.80
C LEU A 468 14.53 -2.79 -3.58
N THR A 469 14.18 -3.20 -2.38
CA THR A 469 14.68 -2.62 -1.11
C THR A 469 16.21 -2.59 -1.04
N PRO A 470 16.93 -3.70 -1.29
CA PRO A 470 18.39 -3.66 -1.25
C PRO A 470 19.01 -2.75 -2.31
N LEU A 471 18.41 -2.69 -3.52
CA LEU A 471 18.87 -1.80 -4.58
C LEU A 471 18.76 -0.33 -4.16
N LEU A 472 17.61 0.09 -3.66
CA LEU A 472 17.38 1.43 -3.15
C LEU A 472 18.31 1.76 -1.99
N ALA A 473 18.44 0.83 -1.02
CA ALA A 473 19.26 1.03 0.16
C ALA A 473 20.75 1.21 -0.18
N TYR A 474 21.35 0.34 -1.00
CA TYR A 474 22.78 0.52 -1.32
C TYR A 474 23.03 1.69 -2.28
N ALA A 475 22.08 2.01 -3.17
CA ALA A 475 22.20 3.17 -4.03
C ALA A 475 22.15 4.49 -3.26
N TYR A 476 21.38 4.52 -2.16
CA TYR A 476 21.26 5.68 -1.28
C TYR A 476 22.48 5.83 -0.35
N THR A 477 22.93 4.71 0.24
CA THR A 477 23.99 4.70 1.27
C THR A 477 25.40 4.50 0.74
N GLY A 478 25.57 3.89 -0.43
CA GLY A 478 26.86 3.44 -0.92
C GLY A 478 27.42 2.21 -0.19
N ASP A 479 26.58 1.46 0.56
CA ASP A 479 27.03 0.35 1.38
C ASP A 479 27.33 -0.91 0.54
N PRO A 480 28.59 -1.39 0.47
CA PRO A 480 28.97 -2.58 -0.30
C PRO A 480 28.40 -3.88 0.27
N ILE A 481 28.10 -3.94 1.58
CA ILE A 481 27.49 -5.14 2.21
C ILE A 481 26.05 -5.30 1.76
N ILE A 482 25.29 -4.19 1.65
CA ILE A 482 23.92 -4.21 1.15
C ILE A 482 23.92 -4.59 -0.34
N LYS A 483 24.87 -4.07 -1.14
CA LYS A 483 25.05 -4.52 -2.53
C LYS A 483 25.37 -6.01 -2.60
N GLY A 484 26.21 -6.53 -1.70
CA GLY A 484 26.51 -7.96 -1.57
C GLY A 484 25.27 -8.79 -1.24
N ASP A 485 24.38 -8.27 -0.40
CA ASP A 485 23.12 -8.94 -0.10
C ASP A 485 22.13 -8.91 -1.28
N PHE A 486 22.08 -7.83 -2.04
CA PHE A 486 21.35 -7.77 -3.31
C PHE A 486 21.84 -8.86 -4.29
N GLN A 487 23.14 -9.01 -4.45
CA GLN A 487 23.72 -10.09 -5.28
C GLN A 487 23.39 -11.47 -4.76
N ARG A 488 23.43 -11.68 -3.45
CA ARG A 488 23.04 -12.95 -2.80
C ARG A 488 21.57 -13.30 -3.05
N GLN A 489 20.71 -12.31 -3.23
CA GLN A 489 19.31 -12.49 -3.61
C GLN A 489 19.09 -12.66 -5.12
N GLY A 490 20.14 -12.81 -5.90
CA GLY A 490 20.12 -13.06 -7.34
C GLY A 490 20.63 -11.92 -8.21
N GLY A 491 20.92 -10.74 -7.62
CA GLY A 491 21.53 -9.60 -8.32
C GLY A 491 20.70 -9.02 -9.47
N THR A 492 19.37 -9.26 -9.45
CA THR A 492 18.45 -8.80 -10.48
C THR A 492 17.31 -8.01 -9.86
N ALA A 493 17.02 -6.85 -10.45
CA ALA A 493 15.81 -6.11 -10.12
C ALA A 493 14.69 -6.50 -11.10
N SER A 494 13.47 -6.61 -10.58
CA SER A 494 12.26 -6.80 -11.40
C SER A 494 12.03 -5.60 -12.32
N ASP A 495 12.47 -4.42 -11.91
CA ASP A 495 12.43 -3.17 -12.67
C ASP A 495 13.83 -2.86 -13.25
N SER A 496 13.98 -3.07 -14.56
CA SER A 496 15.22 -2.82 -15.29
C SER A 496 15.61 -1.36 -15.33
N LEU A 497 14.64 -0.43 -15.35
CA LEU A 497 14.91 1.01 -15.39
C LEU A 497 15.43 1.48 -14.04
N MET A 498 14.77 1.06 -12.95
CA MET A 498 15.24 1.37 -11.59
C MET A 498 16.65 0.82 -11.37
N PHE A 499 16.94 -0.39 -11.89
CA PHE A 499 18.30 -0.94 -11.81
C PHE A 499 19.31 -0.04 -12.52
N LEU A 500 19.05 0.38 -13.77
CA LEU A 500 19.98 1.23 -14.54
C LEU A 500 20.13 2.64 -13.96
N LEU A 501 19.07 3.17 -13.35
CA LEU A 501 19.09 4.49 -12.72
C LEU A 501 19.89 4.52 -11.41
N LEU A 502 19.89 3.42 -10.68
CA LEU A 502 20.37 3.36 -9.30
C LEU A 502 21.68 2.58 -9.13
N ASN A 503 21.92 1.53 -9.95
CA ASN A 503 23.11 0.71 -9.76
C ASN A 503 24.39 1.43 -10.16
N ASP A 504 25.33 1.53 -9.22
CA ASP A 504 26.71 1.92 -9.51
C ASP A 504 27.55 0.64 -9.78
N PRO A 505 27.95 0.39 -11.04
CA PRO A 505 28.78 -0.77 -11.37
C PRO A 505 30.21 -0.68 -10.79
N ASN A 506 30.64 0.50 -10.32
CA ASN A 506 31.95 0.71 -9.68
C ASN A 506 31.92 0.38 -8.17
N LEU A 507 30.77 0.34 -7.56
CA LEU A 507 30.63 -0.11 -6.17
C LEU A 507 30.84 -1.64 -6.12
N ILE A 508 31.97 -2.06 -5.57
CA ILE A 508 32.30 -3.48 -5.46
C ILE A 508 31.48 -4.09 -4.31
N ALA A 509 30.67 -5.10 -4.63
CA ALA A 509 29.85 -5.79 -3.63
C ALA A 509 30.72 -6.57 -2.64
N GLN A 510 30.39 -6.48 -1.35
CA GLN A 510 30.96 -7.29 -0.29
C GLN A 510 29.99 -8.40 0.13
N GLU A 511 30.22 -9.61 -0.36
CA GLU A 511 29.32 -10.73 -0.08
C GLU A 511 29.47 -11.29 1.35
N SER A 512 30.67 -11.22 1.95
CA SER A 512 30.88 -11.69 3.32
C SER A 512 30.28 -10.73 4.34
N LEU A 513 29.52 -11.30 5.27
CA LEU A 513 28.98 -10.59 6.43
C LEU A 513 29.91 -10.58 7.64
N ASP A 514 31.11 -11.17 7.55
CA ASP A 514 32.07 -11.26 8.68
C ASP A 514 32.56 -9.89 9.17
N ALA A 515 32.39 -8.84 8.37
CA ALA A 515 32.69 -7.47 8.77
C ALA A 515 31.67 -6.90 9.75
N LEU A 516 30.45 -7.47 9.82
CA LEU A 516 29.44 -7.06 10.76
C LEU A 516 29.71 -7.64 12.16
N PRO A 517 29.47 -6.87 13.24
CA PRO A 517 29.45 -7.41 14.59
C PRO A 517 28.51 -8.61 14.74
N GLN A 518 28.84 -9.55 15.63
CA GLN A 518 27.98 -10.70 15.88
C GLN A 518 26.75 -10.37 16.73
N THR A 519 26.73 -9.23 17.36
CA THR A 519 25.59 -8.75 18.16
C THR A 519 25.22 -7.34 17.75
N ILE A 520 23.93 -7.07 17.66
CA ILE A 520 23.37 -5.74 17.43
C ILE A 520 22.24 -5.45 18.42
N ASP A 521 22.26 -4.27 18.99
CA ASP A 521 21.15 -3.68 19.74
C ASP A 521 20.41 -2.72 18.81
N PHE A 522 19.14 -2.98 18.59
CA PHE A 522 18.29 -2.16 17.72
C PHE A 522 17.66 -0.95 18.45
N GLY A 523 18.28 -0.46 19.49
CA GLY A 523 17.94 0.82 20.10
C GLY A 523 16.64 0.84 20.92
N PRO A 524 16.15 2.06 21.26
CA PRO A 524 15.10 2.22 22.27
C PRO A 524 13.67 2.17 21.78
N ILE A 525 13.41 2.51 20.50
CA ILE A 525 12.03 2.74 20.03
C ILE A 525 11.34 1.42 19.65
N LEU A 526 12.06 0.53 18.95
CA LEU A 526 11.61 -0.81 18.58
C LEU A 526 12.57 -1.84 19.20
N GLY A 527 12.74 -1.77 20.52
CA GLY A 527 13.78 -2.45 21.25
C GLY A 527 13.88 -3.93 20.95
N SER A 528 14.99 -4.37 20.39
CA SER A 528 15.37 -5.78 20.26
C SER A 528 16.89 -5.91 20.20
N MET A 529 17.38 -7.11 20.47
CA MET A 529 18.79 -7.49 20.30
C MET A 529 18.85 -8.77 19.50
N VAL A 530 19.72 -8.82 18.50
CA VAL A 530 20.08 -10.07 17.81
C VAL A 530 21.52 -10.40 18.09
N ALA A 531 21.77 -11.63 18.57
CA ALA A 531 23.11 -12.15 18.84
C ALA A 531 23.34 -13.42 17.99
N ARG A 532 24.54 -13.53 17.43
CA ARG A 532 24.97 -14.63 16.55
C ARG A 532 26.30 -15.18 17.00
N THR A 533 26.54 -16.46 16.73
CA THR A 533 27.87 -17.05 16.94
C THR A 533 28.75 -17.02 15.68
N GLY A 534 28.19 -16.65 14.54
CA GLY A 534 28.89 -16.50 13.28
C GLY A 534 27.95 -16.07 12.13
N TRP A 535 28.54 -15.92 10.96
CA TRP A 535 27.87 -15.56 9.72
C TRP A 535 27.93 -16.65 8.65
N ASN A 536 28.19 -17.90 9.07
CA ASN A 536 28.26 -19.01 8.15
C ASN A 536 26.89 -19.35 7.56
N MET A 537 26.89 -19.67 6.30
CA MET A 537 25.68 -20.07 5.57
C MET A 537 25.69 -21.58 5.30
N GLY A 538 24.51 -22.16 5.19
CA GLY A 538 24.29 -23.56 4.88
C GLY A 538 23.65 -24.34 6.05
N ALA A 539 22.92 -25.41 5.70
CA ALA A 539 22.14 -26.20 6.65
C ALA A 539 22.99 -26.96 7.71
N ASN A 540 24.26 -27.15 7.42
CA ASN A 540 25.18 -27.90 8.31
C ASN A 540 25.97 -27.02 9.26
N THR A 541 25.75 -25.71 9.25
CA THR A 541 26.43 -24.79 10.19
C THR A 541 26.05 -25.09 11.63
N SER A 542 26.99 -24.80 12.52
CA SER A 542 26.77 -24.81 13.98
C SER A 542 26.42 -23.42 14.52
N ASP A 543 26.22 -22.44 13.65
CA ASP A 543 25.91 -21.09 14.11
C ASP A 543 24.54 -21.03 14.81
N VAL A 544 24.52 -20.30 15.90
CA VAL A 544 23.32 -20.00 16.68
C VAL A 544 22.92 -18.55 16.39
N VAL A 545 21.63 -18.32 16.24
CA VAL A 545 21.06 -16.99 16.13
C VAL A 545 19.97 -16.85 17.17
N VAL A 546 20.05 -15.80 17.97
CA VAL A 546 19.08 -15.49 19.03
C VAL A 546 18.58 -14.06 18.85
N GLU A 547 17.28 -13.87 18.87
CA GLU A 547 16.65 -12.57 19.02
C GLU A 547 15.94 -12.52 20.37
N MET A 548 16.00 -11.35 21.00
CA MET A 548 15.19 -10.99 22.17
C MET A 548 14.54 -9.63 21.91
N LYS A 549 13.22 -9.56 22.02
CA LYS A 549 12.44 -8.33 21.84
C LYS A 549 12.19 -7.66 23.19
N GLY A 550 12.45 -6.37 23.26
CA GLY A 550 12.33 -5.58 24.48
C GLY A 550 11.14 -4.64 24.51
N GLY A 551 10.29 -4.68 23.50
CA GLY A 551 9.19 -3.72 23.41
C GLY A 551 9.66 -2.36 22.90
N GLY A 552 9.17 -1.30 23.49
CA GLY A 552 9.22 0.06 23.00
C GLY A 552 7.84 0.50 22.58
N TYR A 553 7.69 1.00 21.36
CA TYR A 553 6.41 1.51 20.88
C TYR A 553 5.74 0.58 19.87
N HIS A 554 4.42 0.55 19.91
CA HIS A 554 3.60 -0.21 18.99
C HIS A 554 2.94 0.73 17.98
N PHE A 555 3.28 0.54 16.71
CA PHE A 555 2.81 1.35 15.60
C PHE A 555 1.61 0.74 14.86
N GLY A 556 1.08 -0.37 15.37
CA GLY A 556 -0.08 -1.02 14.79
C GLY A 556 0.18 -1.78 13.49
N ASN A 557 -0.87 -1.95 12.70
CA ASN A 557 -0.88 -2.66 11.43
C ASN A 557 -0.33 -4.10 11.53
N HIS A 558 0.84 -4.38 10.93
CA HIS A 558 1.45 -5.71 10.87
C HIS A 558 2.44 -6.01 12.02
N GLN A 559 2.60 -5.09 12.97
CA GLN A 559 3.40 -5.30 14.17
C GLN A 559 2.65 -6.20 15.17
N HIS A 560 3.36 -7.13 15.79
CA HIS A 560 2.79 -8.04 16.80
C HIS A 560 2.91 -7.46 18.23
N SER A 561 2.07 -7.97 19.14
CA SER A 561 2.14 -7.69 20.57
C SER A 561 3.05 -8.71 21.25
N ASP A 562 4.34 -8.61 21.01
CA ASP A 562 5.35 -9.61 21.30
C ASP A 562 6.56 -9.08 22.13
N ALA A 563 6.39 -7.94 22.77
CA ALA A 563 7.38 -7.42 23.70
C ALA A 563 7.68 -8.44 24.82
N GLY A 564 8.94 -8.77 25.06
CA GLY A 564 9.38 -9.81 25.97
C GLY A 564 9.53 -11.20 25.33
N SER A 565 9.26 -11.34 24.06
CA SER A 565 9.47 -12.60 23.33
C SER A 565 10.94 -12.82 22.96
N PHE A 566 11.27 -14.07 22.66
CA PHE A 566 12.58 -14.44 22.13
C PHE A 566 12.46 -15.52 21.05
N GLN A 567 13.45 -15.58 20.18
CA GLN A 567 13.59 -16.60 19.16
C GLN A 567 14.99 -17.22 19.23
N ILE A 568 15.09 -18.52 18.95
CA ILE A 568 16.36 -19.25 18.95
C ILE A 568 16.42 -20.13 17.70
N PHE A 569 17.49 -19.99 16.95
CA PHE A 569 17.81 -20.87 15.84
C PHE A 569 19.12 -21.63 16.12
N TYR A 570 19.09 -22.94 15.98
CA TYR A 570 20.23 -23.81 15.89
C TYR A 570 19.88 -25.02 15.02
N ARG A 571 20.37 -25.05 13.77
CA ARG A 571 20.01 -26.07 12.77
C ARG A 571 18.51 -26.21 12.48
N GLY A 572 17.71 -25.31 12.98
CA GLY A 572 16.26 -25.20 12.93
C GLY A 572 15.77 -24.26 14.00
N LEU A 573 14.53 -23.78 13.89
CA LEU A 573 13.91 -22.93 14.91
C LEU A 573 13.62 -23.76 16.18
N GLN A 574 14.21 -23.39 17.31
CA GLN A 574 14.02 -24.01 18.61
C GLN A 574 12.96 -23.29 19.43
N ALA A 575 12.88 -21.97 19.27
CA ALA A 575 11.84 -21.10 19.77
C ALA A 575 11.55 -20.08 18.68
N ALA A 576 10.27 -19.77 18.45
CA ALA A 576 9.86 -18.89 17.35
C ALA A 576 8.51 -18.25 17.62
N ASP A 577 8.16 -17.25 16.81
CA ASP A 577 6.80 -16.81 16.58
C ASP A 577 6.06 -17.91 15.76
N LEU A 578 4.89 -18.32 16.24
CA LEU A 578 4.08 -19.37 15.64
C LEU A 578 2.89 -18.80 14.82
N GLY A 579 2.66 -17.49 14.88
CA GLY A 579 1.59 -16.81 14.17
C GLY A 579 1.87 -16.72 12.68
N GLN A 580 1.13 -17.47 11.85
CA GLN A 580 1.17 -17.29 10.41
C GLN A 580 0.05 -16.36 9.97
N TYR A 581 0.39 -15.30 9.24
CA TYR A 581 -0.60 -14.35 8.74
C TYR A 581 -1.44 -14.96 7.62
N HIS A 582 -2.78 -14.84 7.76
CA HIS A 582 -3.73 -15.25 6.74
C HIS A 582 -4.49 -14.04 6.19
N PHE A 583 -5.13 -13.27 7.09
CA PHE A 583 -5.95 -12.12 6.70
C PHE A 583 -6.04 -11.10 7.83
N TYR A 584 -5.89 -9.83 7.49
CA TYR A 584 -5.98 -8.72 8.44
C TYR A 584 -7.39 -8.59 9.04
N GLY A 585 -7.45 -8.33 10.35
CA GLY A 585 -8.70 -8.05 11.06
C GLY A 585 -9.61 -9.24 11.33
N THR A 586 -9.22 -10.45 10.97
CA THR A 586 -9.96 -11.68 11.32
C THR A 586 -9.85 -11.98 12.82
N PRO A 587 -10.77 -12.80 13.40
CA PRO A 587 -10.62 -13.27 14.77
C PRO A 587 -9.30 -14.01 15.03
N TYR A 588 -8.79 -14.74 14.07
CA TYR A 588 -7.48 -15.40 14.15
C TYR A 588 -6.34 -14.36 14.22
N ASP A 589 -6.39 -13.34 13.38
CA ASP A 589 -5.41 -12.25 13.37
C ASP A 589 -5.36 -11.54 14.74
N SER A 590 -6.53 -11.14 15.26
CA SER A 590 -6.62 -10.32 16.49
C SER A 590 -6.55 -11.11 17.80
N ASN A 591 -6.81 -12.43 17.79
CA ASN A 591 -6.84 -13.23 19.01
C ASN A 591 -5.71 -14.26 19.13
N PHE A 592 -4.95 -14.48 18.05
CA PHE A 592 -3.84 -15.43 18.06
C PHE A 592 -2.61 -14.88 17.31
N CYS A 593 -2.70 -14.65 15.99
CA CYS A 593 -1.53 -14.33 15.15
C CYS A 593 -0.68 -13.19 15.70
N LYS A 594 -1.32 -12.07 16.05
CA LYS A 594 -0.66 -10.87 16.57
C LYS A 594 -0.56 -10.84 18.09
N ARG A 595 -1.04 -11.88 18.76
CA ARG A 595 -1.08 -11.90 20.23
C ARG A 595 0.14 -12.61 20.82
N SER A 596 0.48 -12.22 22.02
CA SER A 596 1.60 -12.76 22.81
C SER A 596 1.55 -14.28 22.96
N VAL A 597 0.36 -14.89 22.96
CA VAL A 597 0.18 -16.35 23.08
C VAL A 597 0.80 -17.14 21.91
N SER A 598 1.01 -16.53 20.75
CA SER A 598 1.66 -17.18 19.61
C SER A 598 3.19 -17.05 19.62
N HIS A 599 3.75 -16.39 20.64
CA HIS A 599 5.17 -16.10 20.72
C HIS A 599 5.84 -16.84 21.90
N SER A 600 7.15 -17.06 21.79
CA SER A 600 7.94 -17.66 22.87
C SER A 600 8.22 -16.60 23.94
N MET A 601 7.33 -16.47 24.92
CA MET A 601 7.43 -15.51 26.01
C MET A 601 6.67 -15.98 27.25
N MET A 602 6.89 -15.28 28.37
CA MET A 602 6.15 -15.50 29.60
C MET A 602 4.81 -14.76 29.57
N LEU A 603 3.73 -15.43 29.92
CA LEU A 603 2.39 -14.88 30.02
C LEU A 603 1.97 -14.81 31.50
N VAL A 604 1.38 -13.69 31.94
CA VAL A 604 0.87 -13.49 33.30
C VAL A 604 -0.62 -13.17 33.19
N VAL A 605 -1.47 -14.18 33.37
CA VAL A 605 -2.91 -14.06 33.16
C VAL A 605 -3.60 -13.50 34.40
N ASP A 606 -4.22 -12.32 34.28
CA ASP A 606 -5.25 -11.83 35.20
C ASP A 606 -6.64 -12.07 34.57
N PRO A 607 -7.51 -12.89 35.19
CA PRO A 607 -8.84 -13.19 34.64
C PRO A 607 -9.74 -11.94 34.46
N ASN A 608 -9.45 -10.86 35.16
CA ASN A 608 -10.22 -9.62 35.12
C ASN A 608 -9.73 -8.63 34.08
N GLU A 609 -8.55 -8.86 33.50
CA GLU A 609 -7.96 -7.97 32.50
C GLU A 609 -8.72 -8.07 31.17
N LYS A 610 -8.85 -6.93 30.50
CA LYS A 610 -9.48 -6.80 29.18
C LYS A 610 -8.56 -6.02 28.25
N PHE A 611 -8.33 -6.60 27.08
CA PHE A 611 -7.56 -5.97 26.02
C PHE A 611 -8.51 -5.34 24.99
N PRO A 612 -8.39 -4.02 24.71
CA PRO A 612 -9.18 -3.38 23.65
C PRO A 612 -8.93 -4.03 22.28
N GLY A 613 -9.97 -4.24 21.50
CA GLY A 613 -9.87 -4.73 20.12
C GLY A 613 -9.60 -6.23 19.94
N THR A 614 -9.57 -7.00 21.03
CA THR A 614 -9.44 -8.45 21.02
C THR A 614 -10.39 -9.08 22.03
N THR A 615 -10.76 -10.35 21.84
CA THR A 615 -11.48 -11.18 22.84
C THR A 615 -10.52 -12.07 23.61
N SER A 616 -9.23 -12.08 23.27
CA SER A 616 -8.20 -12.87 23.92
C SER A 616 -7.74 -12.18 25.19
N ASN A 617 -7.81 -12.90 26.33
CA ASN A 617 -7.07 -12.56 27.54
C ASN A 617 -5.98 -13.63 27.71
N ASP A 618 -4.82 -13.40 27.10
CA ASP A 618 -3.71 -14.34 27.07
C ASP A 618 -2.61 -14.00 28.11
N GLY A 619 -2.79 -12.92 28.87
CA GLY A 619 -1.81 -12.47 29.86
C GLY A 619 -0.52 -11.91 29.26
N GLY A 620 -0.53 -11.58 27.97
CA GLY A 620 0.59 -11.00 27.24
C GLY A 620 0.60 -9.47 27.25
N THR A 621 1.36 -8.89 26.32
CA THR A 621 1.44 -7.44 26.17
C THR A 621 0.13 -6.83 25.68
N ARG A 622 -0.06 -5.54 25.98
CA ARG A 622 -1.22 -4.76 25.57
C ARG A 622 -1.40 -4.84 24.05
N TYR A 623 -2.66 -4.99 23.61
CA TYR A 623 -3.00 -4.98 22.19
C TYR A 623 -3.55 -3.62 21.80
N ASN A 624 -3.00 -3.06 20.71
CA ASN A 624 -3.43 -1.79 20.17
C ASN A 624 -3.56 -1.91 18.63
N ARG A 625 -4.67 -1.42 18.10
CA ARG A 625 -4.89 -1.34 16.64
C ARG A 625 -4.58 0.03 16.05
N GLY A 626 -4.34 1.02 16.89
CA GLY A 626 -3.98 2.36 16.48
C GLY A 626 -2.53 2.46 16.01
N CYS A 627 -2.24 3.57 15.35
CA CYS A 627 -0.89 3.96 14.95
C CYS A 627 -0.67 5.39 15.43
N PRO A 628 0.43 5.70 16.13
CA PRO A 628 0.80 7.08 16.38
C PRO A 628 1.16 7.75 15.04
N ILE A 629 0.73 8.98 14.87
CA ILE A 629 0.98 9.75 13.64
C ILE A 629 2.02 10.86 13.83
N THR A 630 2.41 11.14 15.08
CA THR A 630 3.53 12.03 15.42
C THR A 630 4.37 11.42 16.55
N PRO A 631 5.65 11.82 16.70
CA PRO A 631 6.51 11.41 17.82
C PRO A 631 5.89 11.74 19.18
N GLU A 632 5.30 12.93 19.34
CA GLU A 632 4.65 13.36 20.58
C GLU A 632 3.48 12.44 20.94
N GLN A 633 2.66 12.09 19.96
CA GLN A 633 1.54 11.15 20.18
C GLN A 633 2.03 9.78 20.61
N ALA A 634 3.15 9.30 20.05
CA ALA A 634 3.76 8.04 20.46
C ALA A 634 4.21 8.09 21.92
N LEU A 635 4.86 9.19 22.31
CA LEU A 635 5.42 9.38 23.66
C LEU A 635 4.35 9.61 24.72
N GLU A 636 3.30 10.35 24.40
CA GLU A 636 2.29 10.81 25.37
C GLU A 636 1.12 9.84 25.54
N THR A 637 0.93 8.89 24.62
CA THR A 637 -0.20 7.96 24.63
C THR A 637 0.23 6.60 25.21
N PRO A 638 -0.16 6.26 26.46
CA PRO A 638 0.28 5.01 27.09
C PRO A 638 -0.11 3.74 26.32
N ALA A 639 -1.15 3.79 25.49
CA ALA A 639 -1.58 2.66 24.68
C ALA A 639 -0.56 2.25 23.62
N PHE A 640 0.39 3.11 23.24
CA PHE A 640 1.45 2.79 22.30
C PHE A 640 2.71 2.23 22.96
N ALA A 641 2.88 2.41 24.27
CA ALA A 641 4.03 1.88 25.00
C ALA A 641 3.81 0.38 25.34
N HIS A 642 4.70 -0.49 24.86
CA HIS A 642 4.66 -1.93 25.07
C HIS A 642 5.83 -2.47 25.92
N GLY A 643 6.63 -1.59 26.46
CA GLY A 643 7.79 -1.89 27.29
C GLY A 643 8.94 -0.93 27.04
N ALA A 644 10.02 -1.11 27.75
CA ALA A 644 11.21 -0.29 27.61
C ALA A 644 12.49 -1.12 27.73
N LYS A 645 13.47 -0.83 26.90
CA LYS A 645 14.82 -1.34 27.08
C LYS A 645 15.44 -0.70 28.33
N VAL A 646 15.83 -1.53 29.29
CA VAL A 646 16.53 -1.09 30.51
C VAL A 646 18.03 -1.03 30.26
N SER A 647 18.58 -2.08 29.65
CA SER A 647 20.01 -2.19 29.43
C SER A 647 20.32 -3.17 28.30
N ALA A 648 21.34 -2.84 27.54
CA ALA A 648 21.96 -3.75 26.58
C ALA A 648 23.48 -3.70 26.76
N SER A 649 24.14 -4.84 26.78
CA SER A 649 25.59 -4.94 26.88
C SER A 649 26.09 -6.20 26.20
N PHE A 650 27.19 -6.09 25.48
CA PHE A 650 27.89 -7.22 24.87
C PHE A 650 29.39 -6.93 24.81
N GLY A 651 30.19 -7.98 24.92
CA GLY A 651 31.65 -7.75 24.93
C GLY A 651 32.43 -8.95 25.50
N PRO A 652 33.73 -8.75 25.87
CA PRO A 652 34.47 -7.48 25.83
C PRO A 652 34.85 -6.98 24.42
N ASN A 653 34.80 -7.84 23.42
CA ASN A 653 35.02 -7.47 22.02
C ASN A 653 33.67 -7.28 21.35
N GLU A 654 33.39 -6.09 20.84
CA GLU A 654 32.10 -5.77 20.19
C GLU A 654 31.90 -6.54 18.89
N GLN A 655 32.94 -6.81 18.10
CA GLN A 655 32.87 -7.55 16.86
C GLN A 655 32.52 -9.02 17.08
N ARG A 656 33.09 -9.64 18.12
CA ARG A 656 32.90 -11.06 18.52
C ARG A 656 32.70 -11.14 20.04
N PRO A 657 31.50 -10.82 20.51
CA PRO A 657 31.25 -10.81 21.96
C PRO A 657 31.31 -12.21 22.54
N PHE A 658 31.91 -12.31 23.74
CA PHE A 658 31.86 -13.52 24.56
C PHE A 658 30.47 -13.67 25.22
N PHE A 659 29.82 -12.55 25.53
CA PHE A 659 28.44 -12.53 26.03
C PHE A 659 27.64 -11.40 25.38
N SER A 660 26.33 -11.59 25.35
CA SER A 660 25.34 -10.56 25.02
C SER A 660 24.24 -10.57 26.07
N TYR A 661 23.92 -9.40 26.60
CA TYR A 661 22.97 -9.21 27.68
C TYR A 661 21.94 -8.15 27.27
N PHE A 662 20.67 -8.47 27.44
CA PHE A 662 19.56 -7.57 27.14
C PHE A 662 18.56 -7.64 28.29
N SER A 663 18.15 -6.49 28.80
CA SER A 663 17.19 -6.36 29.89
C SER A 663 16.12 -5.35 29.54
N VAL A 664 14.90 -5.72 29.81
CA VAL A 664 13.71 -4.93 29.46
C VAL A 664 12.75 -4.88 30.64
N ASP A 665 11.97 -3.81 30.69
CA ASP A 665 10.81 -3.63 31.54
C ASP A 665 9.55 -3.73 30.65
N LEU A 666 8.62 -4.63 30.99
CA LEU A 666 7.45 -4.97 30.18
C LEU A 666 6.16 -4.49 30.81
#